data_c73ed8ecb6d2726917b5d509bae58524
#
_entry.id   c73ed8ecb6d2726917b5d509bae58524
#
_cell.length_a   1.000
_cell.length_b   1.000
_cell.length_c   1.000
_cell.angle_alpha   90.00
_cell.angle_beta   90.00
_cell.angle_gamma   90.00
#
_symmetry.space_group_name_H-M   'P 1'
#
loop_
_entity.id
_entity.type
_entity.pdbx_description
1 polymer ?
#
loop_
_entity_poly.entity_id
_entity_poly.type
_entity_poly.pdbx_seq_one_letter_code
_entity_poly.pdbx_strand_id
1 'polypeptide(L)'
;MPQPLEQRLASELSIRPQQVQATIALLDEGATVPFIARYRKEVTGNLDDTQLRHLSERLIYLRELDARRQAILDSITEQGKLTPELAARIDEADSKQRLEDLYAPYKPKRRTKAQIAREAGLEPLADALLANPMLVPETEAAAYLKPAFTTPDGDNPGVADAKAALDGARQILMERFAEDADLVGRLREYLQEKAVLISKVAADKSESGAKFADYFDYQEPLSEIPSHRALALLRGRREEVLTLTLKLPDEVDGVEGPGWCERTIAARVGIADQKRPADPWLLQTVRWTWQIKLGWQIESELINILREKAEEEAIRVFGLNVKDLLLAAPAGRRVTMGLDPGVRTGVKVAVVDDTGKLLETATIYPHQPRNDWTGSLATLARLCATHKVELVAIGNGTASRETDKLVADLMRAQPQLHLTKAVVSEAGASVYSASELAAQEFPALDVSLRGAVSIARRLQDPLAELVKIEPKAIGVGQYQHDVSQTRLAKALDGVVEDCVNGVGVDLNTASVPLLTRIAGLGPSLAENIVRHRDQNGPFPNRKALLDVTRLGAKAFQQSAGFLRIQGGDNPLDASAVHPEAYPVVQKMLDDLKLGISDVVGQRSVISRLDPSRYTDEKFGLPTIQDILKELEKPGRDPRPEFRTAAFKEGVDKLEDLRPGMTLEGVVTNVANFGAFVDIGVHQDGLVHISALSDRFVKDPHEVVKTGDVVKVKVLEVDVRRQRVALTMRMSDEPGAERGAGGRPAGGNARGPRRDGSRSGSSRQAEQPQSALAMAFASARNKGR
;
A
#
# COMPACT_ATOMS: atom_id res chain seq x y z
N MET A 1 -24.23 17.03 21.08
CA MET A 1 -24.44 16.42 19.74
C MET A 1 -23.11 16.30 19.04
N PRO A 2 -22.82 15.20 18.42
CA PRO A 2 -21.59 15.05 17.64
C PRO A 2 -21.52 16.14 16.57
N GLN A 3 -20.31 16.59 16.23
CA GLN A 3 -20.14 17.54 15.13
C GLN A 3 -20.72 16.95 13.84
N PRO A 4 -21.39 17.74 12.99
CA PRO A 4 -21.86 17.26 11.69
C PRO A 4 -20.76 16.57 10.90
N LEU A 5 -21.13 15.52 10.17
CA LEU A 5 -20.21 14.68 9.39
C LEU A 5 -19.29 15.51 8.49
N GLU A 6 -19.85 16.54 7.84
CA GLU A 6 -19.13 17.44 6.95
C GLU A 6 -18.06 18.27 7.67
N GLN A 7 -18.35 18.70 8.91
CA GLN A 7 -17.39 19.46 9.72
C GLN A 7 -16.24 18.57 10.21
N ARG A 8 -16.54 17.33 10.60
CA ARG A 8 -15.52 16.34 11.02
C ARG A 8 -14.57 16.06 9.86
N LEU A 9 -15.11 15.73 8.68
CA LEU A 9 -14.31 15.49 7.47
C LEU A 9 -13.49 16.71 7.07
N ALA A 10 -14.08 17.91 7.12
CA ALA A 10 -13.41 19.16 6.78
C ALA A 10 -12.19 19.41 7.69
N SER A 11 -12.36 19.15 9.00
CA SER A 11 -11.28 19.30 9.98
C SER A 11 -10.18 18.27 9.78
N GLU A 12 -10.54 16.97 9.60
CA GLU A 12 -9.59 15.88 9.40
C GLU A 12 -8.75 16.05 8.13
N LEU A 13 -9.39 16.50 7.04
CA LEU A 13 -8.75 16.61 5.73
C LEU A 13 -8.18 18.01 5.44
N SER A 14 -8.34 18.95 6.38
CA SER A 14 -7.90 20.35 6.22
C SER A 14 -8.48 21.04 4.97
N ILE A 15 -9.76 20.77 4.67
CA ILE A 15 -10.52 21.35 3.56
C ILE A 15 -11.77 22.08 4.07
N ARG A 16 -12.41 22.89 3.22
CA ARG A 16 -13.57 23.66 3.62
C ARG A 16 -14.83 22.79 3.72
N PRO A 17 -15.73 23.01 4.70
CA PRO A 17 -16.97 22.24 4.84
C PRO A 17 -17.85 22.24 3.59
N GLN A 18 -17.90 23.35 2.83
CA GLN A 18 -18.64 23.43 1.57
C GLN A 18 -18.09 22.49 0.50
N GLN A 19 -16.76 22.32 0.43
CA GLN A 19 -16.13 21.36 -0.49
C GLN A 19 -16.51 19.92 -0.13
N VAL A 20 -16.55 19.61 1.17
CA VAL A 20 -16.96 18.29 1.66
C VAL A 20 -18.42 18.03 1.32
N GLN A 21 -19.32 18.96 1.63
CA GLN A 21 -20.75 18.82 1.35
C GLN A 21 -21.02 18.59 -0.12
N ALA A 22 -20.41 19.41 -0.99
CA ALA A 22 -20.55 19.28 -2.43
C ALA A 22 -20.02 17.93 -2.95
N THR A 23 -18.87 17.47 -2.42
CA THR A 23 -18.29 16.17 -2.79
C THR A 23 -19.17 15.01 -2.35
N ILE A 24 -19.70 15.05 -1.11
CA ILE A 24 -20.63 14.02 -0.61
C ILE A 24 -21.87 13.93 -1.50
N ALA A 25 -22.47 15.06 -1.88
CA ALA A 25 -23.63 15.07 -2.76
C ALA A 25 -23.33 14.37 -4.10
N LEU A 26 -22.20 14.69 -4.73
CA LEU A 26 -21.79 14.06 -5.99
C LEU A 26 -21.54 12.54 -5.84
N LEU A 27 -20.90 12.13 -4.74
CA LEU A 27 -20.64 10.71 -4.47
C LEU A 27 -21.96 9.95 -4.20
N ASP A 28 -22.90 10.53 -3.46
CA ASP A 28 -24.20 9.94 -3.16
C ASP A 28 -25.10 9.86 -4.41
N GLU A 29 -24.94 10.79 -5.35
CA GLU A 29 -25.52 10.69 -6.69
C GLU A 29 -24.85 9.60 -7.55
N GLY A 30 -23.77 8.98 -7.07
CA GLY A 30 -23.01 7.91 -7.74
C GLY A 30 -22.07 8.41 -8.81
N ALA A 31 -21.56 9.63 -8.69
CA ALA A 31 -20.43 10.09 -9.50
C ALA A 31 -19.13 9.43 -9.02
N THR A 32 -18.27 9.05 -9.98
CA THR A 32 -16.98 8.42 -9.70
C THR A 32 -15.92 9.46 -9.34
N VAL A 33 -14.92 9.05 -8.56
CA VAL A 33 -13.82 9.95 -8.16
C VAL A 33 -13.09 10.56 -9.36
N PRO A 34 -12.70 9.81 -10.41
CA PRO A 34 -12.06 10.40 -11.58
C PRO A 34 -12.93 11.44 -12.30
N PHE A 35 -14.23 11.19 -12.41
CA PHE A 35 -15.17 12.14 -13.02
C PHE A 35 -15.28 13.44 -12.20
N ILE A 36 -15.40 13.32 -10.87
CA ILE A 36 -15.45 14.48 -9.97
C ILE A 36 -14.15 15.30 -10.08
N ALA A 37 -12.99 14.65 -9.96
CA ALA A 37 -11.67 15.27 -10.01
C ALA A 37 -11.45 16.06 -11.30
N ARG A 38 -11.94 15.54 -12.43
CA ARG A 38 -11.68 16.15 -13.73
C ARG A 38 -12.74 17.14 -14.19
N TYR A 39 -14.02 16.83 -13.96
CA TYR A 39 -15.14 17.53 -14.59
C TYR A 39 -16.09 18.23 -13.60
N ARG A 40 -15.78 18.25 -12.30
CA ARG A 40 -16.58 18.91 -11.26
C ARG A 40 -15.71 19.76 -10.33
N LYS A 41 -14.63 20.31 -10.85
CA LYS A 41 -13.62 21.10 -10.10
C LYS A 41 -14.22 22.31 -9.40
N GLU A 42 -15.10 23.03 -10.07
CA GLU A 42 -15.75 24.22 -9.51
C GLU A 42 -16.60 23.87 -8.30
N VAL A 43 -17.35 22.79 -8.39
CA VAL A 43 -18.26 22.33 -7.34
C VAL A 43 -17.48 21.88 -6.11
N THR A 44 -16.37 21.18 -6.29
CA THR A 44 -15.53 20.67 -5.20
C THR A 44 -14.44 21.64 -4.76
N GLY A 45 -14.33 22.81 -5.41
CA GLY A 45 -13.28 23.79 -5.13
C GLY A 45 -11.88 23.24 -5.43
N ASN A 46 -11.77 22.53 -6.54
CA ASN A 46 -10.53 22.01 -7.13
C ASN A 46 -9.82 20.92 -6.29
N LEU A 47 -10.58 20.05 -5.62
CA LEU A 47 -10.02 18.85 -4.98
C LEU A 47 -9.47 17.90 -6.05
N ASP A 48 -8.27 17.37 -5.82
CA ASP A 48 -7.64 16.39 -6.70
C ASP A 48 -8.14 14.96 -6.43
N ASP A 49 -7.71 14.01 -7.27
CA ASP A 49 -8.07 12.60 -7.18
C ASP A 49 -7.68 11.97 -5.84
N THR A 50 -6.49 12.29 -5.33
CA THR A 50 -5.98 11.80 -4.05
C THR A 50 -6.83 12.30 -2.88
N GLN A 51 -7.13 13.60 -2.85
CA GLN A 51 -7.98 14.21 -1.83
C GLN A 51 -9.41 13.64 -1.87
N LEU A 52 -9.97 13.45 -3.05
CA LEU A 52 -11.30 12.89 -3.24
C LEU A 52 -11.39 11.42 -2.82
N ARG A 53 -10.37 10.60 -3.12
CA ARG A 53 -10.31 9.21 -2.64
C ARG A 53 -10.22 9.15 -1.13
N HIS A 54 -9.35 9.95 -0.55
CA HIS A 54 -9.21 10.02 0.90
C HIS A 54 -10.52 10.46 1.58
N LEU A 55 -11.19 11.47 1.02
CA LEU A 55 -12.51 11.90 1.48
C LEU A 55 -13.54 10.76 1.39
N SER A 56 -13.60 10.07 0.26
CA SER A 56 -14.52 8.95 0.05
C SER A 56 -14.29 7.81 1.05
N GLU A 57 -13.05 7.44 1.32
CA GLU A 57 -12.69 6.42 2.31
C GLU A 57 -13.06 6.83 3.73
N ARG A 58 -12.73 8.08 4.10
CA ARG A 58 -13.09 8.61 5.43
C ARG A 58 -14.59 8.76 5.61
N LEU A 59 -15.31 9.12 4.57
CA LEU A 59 -16.77 9.20 4.57
C LEU A 59 -17.40 7.83 4.90
N ILE A 60 -16.93 6.76 4.26
CA ILE A 60 -17.39 5.41 4.54
C ILE A 60 -17.12 5.05 6.00
N TYR A 61 -15.89 5.29 6.49
CA TYR A 61 -15.51 5.00 7.87
C TYR A 61 -16.38 5.75 8.88
N LEU A 62 -16.62 7.06 8.68
CA LEU A 62 -17.42 7.86 9.60
C LEU A 62 -18.90 7.47 9.57
N ARG A 63 -19.45 7.11 8.41
CA ARG A 63 -20.81 6.56 8.32
C ARG A 63 -20.94 5.23 9.07
N GLU A 64 -19.95 4.36 8.96
CA GLU A 64 -19.91 3.12 9.75
C GLU A 64 -19.78 3.39 11.26
N LEU A 65 -18.97 4.40 11.64
CA LEU A 65 -18.81 4.80 13.04
C LEU A 65 -20.13 5.33 13.59
N ASP A 66 -20.86 6.16 12.84
CA ASP A 66 -22.15 6.72 13.26
C ASP A 66 -23.23 5.63 13.32
N ALA A 67 -23.26 4.71 12.36
CA ALA A 67 -24.14 3.53 12.41
C ALA A 67 -23.85 2.66 13.65
N ARG A 68 -22.56 2.45 13.96
CA ARG A 68 -22.16 1.69 15.15
C ARG A 68 -22.54 2.40 16.44
N ARG A 69 -22.37 3.74 16.50
CA ARG A 69 -22.81 4.56 17.63
C ARG A 69 -24.29 4.40 17.89
N GLN A 70 -25.12 4.51 16.85
CA GLN A 70 -26.56 4.34 16.98
C GLN A 70 -26.93 2.96 17.49
N ALA A 71 -26.34 1.89 16.93
CA ALA A 71 -26.59 0.52 17.38
C ALA A 71 -26.22 0.31 18.88
N ILE A 72 -25.17 0.95 19.36
CA ILE A 72 -24.75 0.91 20.77
C ILE A 72 -25.79 1.65 21.65
N LEU A 73 -26.21 2.87 21.24
CA LEU A 73 -27.23 3.64 21.96
C LEU A 73 -28.54 2.86 22.07
N ASP A 74 -28.99 2.25 20.97
CA ASP A 74 -30.21 1.46 20.93
C ASP A 74 -30.10 0.24 21.87
N SER A 75 -28.99 -0.49 21.83
CA SER A 75 -28.76 -1.66 22.69
C SER A 75 -28.73 -1.31 24.19
N ILE A 76 -28.12 -0.17 24.58
CA ILE A 76 -28.07 0.27 25.97
C ILE A 76 -29.44 0.78 26.42
N THR A 77 -30.19 1.42 25.51
CA THR A 77 -31.57 1.89 25.75
C THR A 77 -32.50 0.72 26.01
N GLU A 78 -32.45 -0.34 25.19
CA GLU A 78 -33.22 -1.57 25.36
C GLU A 78 -32.96 -2.24 26.72
N GLN A 79 -31.73 -2.12 27.23
CA GLN A 79 -31.34 -2.62 28.55
C GLN A 79 -31.84 -1.70 29.69
N GLY A 80 -32.41 -0.53 29.40
CA GLY A 80 -32.85 0.46 30.40
C GLY A 80 -31.69 1.10 31.18
N LYS A 81 -30.47 1.08 30.62
CA LYS A 81 -29.24 1.52 31.31
C LYS A 81 -28.63 2.80 30.73
N LEU A 82 -29.25 3.41 29.71
CA LEU A 82 -28.75 4.64 29.10
C LEU A 82 -29.02 5.83 30.02
N THR A 83 -27.93 6.49 30.45
CA THR A 83 -28.01 7.77 31.17
C THR A 83 -27.65 8.94 30.24
N PRO A 84 -28.08 10.17 30.53
CA PRO A 84 -27.72 11.35 29.74
C PRO A 84 -26.20 11.55 29.63
N GLU A 85 -25.45 11.28 30.70
CA GLU A 85 -23.99 11.41 30.74
C GLU A 85 -23.33 10.36 29.86
N LEU A 86 -23.81 9.11 29.88
CA LEU A 86 -23.29 8.04 29.01
C LEU A 86 -23.60 8.32 27.55
N ALA A 87 -24.82 8.80 27.24
CA ALA A 87 -25.18 9.20 25.88
C ALA A 87 -24.25 10.29 25.36
N ALA A 88 -23.97 11.33 26.16
CA ALA A 88 -23.05 12.39 25.79
C ALA A 88 -21.62 11.85 25.50
N ARG A 89 -21.10 10.95 26.33
CA ARG A 89 -19.78 10.32 26.12
C ARG A 89 -19.74 9.45 24.87
N ILE A 90 -20.80 8.72 24.56
CA ILE A 90 -20.94 7.93 23.33
C ILE A 90 -21.01 8.85 22.11
N ASP A 91 -21.72 9.97 22.21
CA ASP A 91 -21.80 10.98 21.14
C ASP A 91 -20.45 11.64 20.86
N GLU A 92 -19.63 11.89 21.89
CA GLU A 92 -18.30 12.49 21.78
C GLU A 92 -17.22 11.51 21.29
N ALA A 93 -17.48 10.20 21.28
CA ALA A 93 -16.50 9.22 20.86
C ALA A 93 -16.11 9.40 19.38
N ASP A 94 -14.82 9.59 19.12
CA ASP A 94 -14.23 9.90 17.81
C ASP A 94 -13.76 8.65 17.02
N SER A 95 -13.74 7.50 17.69
CA SER A 95 -13.22 6.26 17.13
C SER A 95 -14.07 5.03 17.51
N LYS A 96 -14.05 4.00 16.67
CA LYS A 96 -14.69 2.72 16.95
C LYS A 96 -14.17 2.11 18.25
N GLN A 97 -12.86 2.25 18.54
CA GLN A 97 -12.26 1.74 19.76
C GLN A 97 -12.89 2.40 21.01
N ARG A 98 -12.99 3.73 20.99
CA ARG A 98 -13.60 4.46 22.11
C ARG A 98 -15.06 4.08 22.32
N LEU A 99 -15.83 3.86 21.24
CA LEU A 99 -17.20 3.37 21.31
C LEU A 99 -17.28 1.98 21.96
N GLU A 100 -16.40 1.06 21.56
CA GLU A 100 -16.38 -0.29 22.14
C GLU A 100 -15.96 -0.28 23.61
N ASP A 101 -15.00 0.58 24.01
CA ASP A 101 -14.62 0.75 25.41
C ASP A 101 -15.80 1.21 26.28
N LEU A 102 -16.59 2.19 25.79
CA LEU A 102 -17.79 2.69 26.48
C LEU A 102 -18.92 1.64 26.51
N TYR A 103 -19.00 0.82 25.48
CA TYR A 103 -20.01 -0.24 25.39
C TYR A 103 -19.64 -1.51 26.18
N ALA A 104 -18.37 -1.71 26.52
CA ALA A 104 -17.87 -2.94 27.15
C ALA A 104 -18.67 -3.40 28.39
N PRO A 105 -19.13 -2.51 29.33
CA PRO A 105 -19.93 -2.90 30.47
C PRO A 105 -21.34 -3.40 30.10
N TYR A 106 -21.87 -2.97 28.94
CA TYR A 106 -23.25 -3.24 28.49
C TYR A 106 -23.34 -4.32 27.41
N LYS A 107 -22.18 -4.73 26.87
CA LYS A 107 -22.11 -5.73 25.80
C LYS A 107 -22.58 -7.09 26.33
N PRO A 108 -23.55 -7.77 25.66
CA PRO A 108 -23.94 -9.12 26.02
C PRO A 108 -22.73 -10.06 26.07
N LYS A 109 -22.47 -10.66 27.21
CA LYS A 109 -21.31 -11.53 27.45
C LYS A 109 -21.76 -12.95 27.67
N ARG A 110 -20.89 -13.90 27.34
CA ARG A 110 -21.02 -15.25 27.86
C ARG A 110 -20.85 -15.19 29.39
N ARG A 111 -21.49 -16.10 30.10
CA ARG A 111 -21.44 -16.21 31.59
C ARG A 111 -19.97 -16.22 32.06
N THR A 112 -19.53 -15.09 32.66
CA THR A 112 -18.14 -14.90 33.13
C THR A 112 -17.97 -15.41 34.53
N LYS A 113 -16.71 -15.60 34.99
CA LYS A 113 -16.43 -15.93 36.41
C LYS A 113 -16.98 -14.86 37.35
N ALA A 114 -16.94 -13.58 36.96
CA ALA A 114 -17.52 -12.48 37.71
C ALA A 114 -19.06 -12.59 37.77
N GLN A 115 -19.72 -12.99 36.68
CA GLN A 115 -21.15 -13.20 36.65
C GLN A 115 -21.55 -14.35 37.57
N ILE A 116 -20.84 -15.49 37.55
CA ILE A 116 -21.04 -16.60 38.44
C ILE A 116 -20.89 -16.16 39.91
N ALA A 117 -19.90 -15.31 40.20
CA ALA A 117 -19.70 -14.77 41.55
C ALA A 117 -20.82 -13.81 41.97
N ARG A 118 -21.39 -12.99 41.09
CA ARG A 118 -22.56 -12.14 41.37
C ARG A 118 -23.81 -12.98 41.66
N GLU A 119 -24.04 -14.01 40.86
CA GLU A 119 -25.14 -14.99 41.10
C GLU A 119 -25.02 -15.67 42.46
N ALA A 120 -23.79 -15.95 42.90
CA ALA A 120 -23.52 -16.50 44.22
C ALA A 120 -23.71 -15.46 45.35
N GLY A 121 -23.91 -14.17 45.03
CA GLY A 121 -24.15 -13.10 45.99
C GLY A 121 -22.88 -12.47 46.58
N LEU A 122 -21.74 -12.53 45.85
CA LEU A 122 -20.43 -12.04 46.33
C LEU A 122 -20.17 -10.55 46.05
N GLU A 123 -21.08 -9.84 45.37
CA GLU A 123 -20.89 -8.43 45.06
C GLU A 123 -20.84 -7.54 46.32
N PRO A 124 -21.73 -7.74 47.35
CA PRO A 124 -21.60 -6.96 48.59
C PRO A 124 -20.28 -7.19 49.34
N LEU A 125 -19.67 -8.39 49.27
CA LEU A 125 -18.33 -8.62 49.82
C LEU A 125 -17.28 -7.83 49.12
N ALA A 126 -17.31 -7.81 47.79
CA ALA A 126 -16.39 -7.04 46.94
C ALA A 126 -16.48 -5.53 47.26
N ASP A 127 -17.70 -5.03 47.35
CA ASP A 127 -17.98 -3.61 47.65
C ASP A 127 -17.55 -3.23 49.09
N ALA A 128 -17.85 -4.09 50.09
CA ALA A 128 -17.46 -3.85 51.47
C ALA A 128 -15.93 -3.75 51.64
N LEU A 129 -15.18 -4.70 51.09
CA LEU A 129 -13.73 -4.72 51.15
C LEU A 129 -13.09 -3.53 50.42
N LEU A 130 -13.66 -3.10 49.30
CA LEU A 130 -13.19 -1.91 48.56
C LEU A 130 -13.49 -0.61 49.32
N ALA A 131 -14.72 -0.51 49.89
CA ALA A 131 -15.16 0.70 50.60
C ALA A 131 -14.50 0.86 51.98
N ASN A 132 -14.23 -0.24 52.67
CA ASN A 132 -13.65 -0.26 54.02
C ASN A 132 -12.48 -1.25 54.14
N PRO A 133 -11.27 -0.85 53.78
CA PRO A 133 -10.08 -1.69 53.86
C PRO A 133 -9.62 -2.05 55.27
N MET A 134 -10.27 -1.54 56.33
CA MET A 134 -10.04 -1.97 57.71
C MET A 134 -10.67 -3.34 58.02
N LEU A 135 -11.52 -3.83 57.15
CA LEU A 135 -12.12 -5.19 57.30
C LEU A 135 -11.05 -6.27 57.08
N VAL A 136 -11.17 -7.38 57.80
CA VAL A 136 -10.32 -8.55 57.62
C VAL A 136 -10.97 -9.44 56.54
N PRO A 137 -10.36 -9.60 55.37
CA PRO A 137 -11.00 -10.28 54.22
C PRO A 137 -11.52 -11.68 54.53
N GLU A 138 -10.73 -12.48 55.22
CA GLU A 138 -11.08 -13.86 55.56
C GLU A 138 -12.29 -13.94 56.53
N THR A 139 -12.38 -13.00 57.46
CA THR A 139 -13.48 -12.90 58.40
C THR A 139 -14.78 -12.51 57.74
N GLU A 140 -14.73 -11.47 56.86
CA GLU A 140 -15.87 -11.04 56.09
C GLU A 140 -16.36 -12.10 55.11
N ALA A 141 -15.44 -12.79 54.44
CA ALA A 141 -15.72 -13.82 53.47
C ALA A 141 -16.49 -15.02 54.05
N ALA A 142 -16.28 -15.32 55.34
CA ALA A 142 -16.95 -16.45 56.02
C ALA A 142 -18.49 -16.31 56.06
N ALA A 143 -19.02 -15.09 55.97
CA ALA A 143 -20.47 -14.85 55.94
C ALA A 143 -21.14 -15.17 54.58
N TYR A 144 -20.36 -15.43 53.53
CA TYR A 144 -20.85 -15.60 52.14
C TYR A 144 -20.79 -17.06 51.66
N LEU A 145 -20.60 -18.01 52.53
CA LEU A 145 -20.57 -19.44 52.16
C LEU A 145 -21.95 -19.89 51.67
N LYS A 146 -21.97 -20.59 50.52
CA LYS A 146 -23.22 -21.03 49.90
C LYS A 146 -23.00 -22.34 49.16
N PRO A 147 -23.91 -23.33 49.33
CA PRO A 147 -23.83 -24.58 48.57
C PRO A 147 -24.05 -24.32 47.07
N ALA A 148 -23.67 -25.30 46.25
CA ALA A 148 -23.94 -25.28 44.83
C ALA A 148 -25.45 -25.19 44.54
N PHE A 149 -25.84 -24.49 43.49
CA PHE A 149 -27.23 -24.27 43.07
C PHE A 149 -27.31 -24.08 41.55
N THR A 150 -28.51 -24.22 41.01
CA THR A 150 -28.76 -24.03 39.57
C THR A 150 -29.48 -22.70 39.35
N THR A 151 -29.05 -21.98 38.31
CA THR A 151 -29.68 -20.76 37.81
C THR A 151 -30.25 -20.99 36.41
N PRO A 152 -31.10 -20.10 35.87
CA PRO A 152 -31.53 -20.18 34.48
C PRO A 152 -30.36 -20.21 33.45
N ASP A 153 -29.22 -19.63 33.82
CA ASP A 153 -28.02 -19.56 32.98
C ASP A 153 -27.06 -20.75 33.16
N GLY A 154 -27.43 -21.74 34.01
CA GLY A 154 -26.69 -22.95 34.25
C GLY A 154 -26.27 -23.14 35.71
N ASP A 155 -25.53 -24.23 35.99
CA ASP A 155 -25.09 -24.59 37.34
C ASP A 155 -24.07 -23.59 37.89
N ASN A 156 -24.27 -23.21 39.15
CA ASN A 156 -23.37 -22.39 39.94
C ASN A 156 -22.72 -23.27 41.01
N PRO A 157 -21.37 -23.34 41.09
CA PRO A 157 -20.69 -24.19 42.05
C PRO A 157 -20.88 -23.74 43.50
N GLY A 158 -21.54 -22.58 43.74
CA GLY A 158 -21.65 -22.00 45.07
C GLY A 158 -20.34 -21.44 45.58
N VAL A 159 -20.23 -21.31 46.90
CA VAL A 159 -19.05 -20.76 47.60
C VAL A 159 -18.67 -21.75 48.72
N ALA A 160 -17.67 -22.56 48.46
CA ALA A 160 -17.31 -23.67 49.34
C ALA A 160 -16.56 -23.22 50.63
N ASP A 161 -15.73 -22.16 50.52
CA ASP A 161 -14.90 -21.64 51.59
C ASP A 161 -14.62 -20.13 51.45
N ALA A 162 -13.99 -19.53 52.45
CA ALA A 162 -13.65 -18.12 52.44
C ALA A 162 -12.69 -17.74 51.29
N LYS A 163 -11.83 -18.66 50.86
CA LYS A 163 -10.95 -18.43 49.71
C LYS A 163 -11.76 -18.35 48.43
N ALA A 164 -12.72 -19.26 48.20
CA ALA A 164 -13.61 -19.18 47.04
C ALA A 164 -14.45 -17.91 47.04
N ALA A 165 -14.91 -17.42 48.20
CA ALA A 165 -15.59 -16.14 48.35
C ALA A 165 -14.71 -14.97 47.92
N LEU A 166 -13.49 -14.92 48.42
CA LEU A 166 -12.51 -13.86 48.08
C LEU A 166 -12.08 -13.91 46.61
N ASP A 167 -11.91 -15.11 46.05
CA ASP A 167 -11.58 -15.25 44.62
C ASP A 167 -12.75 -14.80 43.76
N GLY A 168 -14.00 -15.11 44.13
CA GLY A 168 -15.20 -14.62 43.45
C GLY A 168 -15.35 -13.10 43.51
N ALA A 169 -15.21 -12.52 44.71
CA ALA A 169 -15.23 -11.07 44.93
C ALA A 169 -14.14 -10.36 44.12
N ARG A 170 -12.93 -10.95 44.02
CA ARG A 170 -11.84 -10.47 43.18
C ARG A 170 -12.20 -10.46 41.69
N GLN A 171 -12.84 -11.51 41.19
CA GLN A 171 -13.28 -11.56 39.78
C GLN A 171 -14.27 -10.43 39.48
N ILE A 172 -15.14 -10.06 40.39
CA ILE A 172 -16.07 -8.93 40.23
C ILE A 172 -15.31 -7.61 40.15
N LEU A 173 -14.38 -7.34 41.08
CA LEU A 173 -13.59 -6.14 41.05
C LEU A 173 -12.68 -6.03 39.79
N MET A 174 -12.05 -7.14 39.44
CA MET A 174 -11.19 -7.18 38.22
C MET A 174 -11.99 -6.88 36.96
N GLU A 175 -13.22 -7.36 36.84
CA GLU A 175 -14.11 -7.07 35.72
C GLU A 175 -14.51 -5.58 35.73
N ARG A 176 -14.94 -5.06 36.88
CA ARG A 176 -15.31 -3.64 37.06
C ARG A 176 -14.17 -2.69 36.70
N PHE A 177 -12.94 -2.99 37.14
CA PHE A 177 -11.79 -2.15 36.83
C PHE A 177 -11.40 -2.25 35.35
N ALA A 178 -11.52 -3.43 34.74
CA ALA A 178 -11.21 -3.63 33.32
C ALA A 178 -12.26 -3.01 32.38
N GLU A 179 -13.44 -2.66 32.87
CA GLU A 179 -14.54 -2.02 32.13
C GLU A 179 -14.59 -0.49 32.28
N ASP A 180 -13.68 0.09 33.07
CA ASP A 180 -13.54 1.57 33.12
C ASP A 180 -12.88 2.07 31.85
N ALA A 181 -13.71 2.59 30.92
CA ALA A 181 -13.28 3.06 29.61
C ALA A 181 -12.23 4.16 29.68
N ASP A 182 -12.25 5.04 30.71
CA ASP A 182 -11.28 6.11 30.86
C ASP A 182 -9.92 5.57 31.37
N LEU A 183 -9.97 4.60 32.27
CA LEU A 183 -8.77 3.88 32.74
C LEU A 183 -8.12 3.12 31.57
N VAL A 184 -8.90 2.33 30.82
CA VAL A 184 -8.39 1.57 29.67
C VAL A 184 -7.80 2.48 28.61
N GLY A 185 -8.49 3.58 28.28
CA GLY A 185 -7.98 4.60 27.34
C GLY A 185 -6.63 5.17 27.79
N ARG A 186 -6.53 5.60 29.06
CA ARG A 186 -5.28 6.16 29.62
C ARG A 186 -4.11 5.14 29.64
N LEU A 187 -4.40 3.89 29.98
CA LEU A 187 -3.38 2.83 29.93
C LEU A 187 -2.89 2.59 28.51
N ARG A 188 -3.82 2.52 27.55
CA ARG A 188 -3.53 2.30 26.13
C ARG A 188 -2.66 3.44 25.56
N GLU A 189 -3.05 4.70 25.79
CA GLU A 189 -2.28 5.88 25.34
C GLU A 189 -0.86 5.87 25.88
N TYR A 190 -0.72 5.57 27.16
CA TYR A 190 0.60 5.53 27.79
C TYR A 190 1.48 4.42 27.22
N LEU A 191 0.93 3.20 27.03
CA LEU A 191 1.66 2.10 26.41
C LEU A 191 2.00 2.39 24.94
N GLN A 192 1.08 3.00 24.19
CA GLN A 192 1.32 3.37 22.80
C GLN A 192 2.51 4.34 22.67
N GLU A 193 2.66 5.26 23.63
CA GLU A 193 3.75 6.23 23.63
C GLU A 193 5.06 5.66 24.16
N LYS A 194 5.03 4.85 25.23
CA LYS A 194 6.20 4.47 26.01
C LYS A 194 6.62 3.01 25.89
N ALA A 195 5.76 2.11 25.43
CA ALA A 195 6.11 0.71 25.38
C ALA A 195 7.22 0.42 24.37
N VAL A 196 8.05 -0.54 24.70
CA VAL A 196 9.11 -1.10 23.87
C VAL A 196 8.67 -2.47 23.39
N LEU A 197 8.71 -2.68 22.06
CA LEU A 197 8.54 -3.98 21.47
C LEU A 197 9.82 -4.78 21.60
N ILE A 198 9.72 -5.95 22.22
CA ILE A 198 10.83 -6.89 22.36
C ILE A 198 10.55 -8.09 21.48
N SER A 199 11.54 -8.46 20.69
CA SER A 199 11.52 -9.66 19.85
C SER A 199 12.61 -10.61 20.31
N LYS A 200 12.26 -11.88 20.48
CA LYS A 200 13.20 -12.97 20.77
C LYS A 200 12.92 -14.16 19.86
N VAL A 201 13.99 -14.89 19.53
CA VAL A 201 13.85 -16.15 18.79
C VAL A 201 13.15 -17.17 19.67
N ALA A 202 12.20 -17.91 19.08
CA ALA A 202 11.56 -19.04 19.77
C ALA A 202 12.55 -20.20 19.95
N ALA A 203 12.32 -21.02 20.99
CA ALA A 203 13.19 -22.18 21.26
C ALA A 203 13.33 -23.06 20.00
N ASP A 204 14.55 -23.51 19.71
CA ASP A 204 14.91 -24.41 18.59
C ASP A 204 14.62 -23.87 17.19
N LYS A 205 14.38 -22.56 17.02
CA LYS A 205 14.10 -21.95 15.72
C LYS A 205 15.25 -21.11 15.12
N SER A 206 16.41 -21.06 15.76
CA SER A 206 17.53 -20.23 15.31
C SER A 206 18.08 -20.63 13.93
N GLU A 207 18.16 -21.91 13.61
CA GLU A 207 18.65 -22.38 12.31
C GLU A 207 17.58 -22.24 11.21
N SER A 208 16.36 -22.74 11.47
CA SER A 208 15.26 -22.69 10.50
C SER A 208 14.77 -21.27 10.24
N GLY A 209 14.94 -20.38 11.21
CA GLY A 209 14.54 -18.97 11.16
C GLY A 209 15.65 -17.99 10.77
N ALA A 210 16.80 -18.45 10.24
CA ALA A 210 17.97 -17.61 9.94
C ALA A 210 17.66 -16.32 9.16
N LYS A 211 16.60 -16.31 8.33
CA LYS A 211 16.14 -15.10 7.62
C LYS A 211 15.66 -13.97 8.53
N PHE A 212 15.35 -14.27 9.81
CA PHE A 212 14.95 -13.31 10.83
C PHE A 212 16.06 -13.05 11.87
N ALA A 213 17.31 -13.44 11.59
CA ALA A 213 18.40 -13.35 12.56
C ALA A 213 18.59 -11.95 13.14
N ASP A 214 18.34 -10.90 12.36
CA ASP A 214 18.42 -9.49 12.80
C ASP A 214 17.40 -9.15 13.92
N TYR A 215 16.42 -10.03 14.18
CA TYR A 215 15.34 -9.84 15.17
C TYR A 215 15.34 -10.90 16.28
N PHE A 216 16.37 -11.73 16.36
CA PHE A 216 16.45 -12.79 17.38
C PHE A 216 16.61 -12.26 18.80
N ASP A 217 17.24 -11.10 18.94
CA ASP A 217 17.32 -10.34 20.17
C ASP A 217 17.25 -8.84 19.83
N TYR A 218 16.04 -8.34 19.74
CA TYR A 218 15.77 -7.02 19.19
C TYR A 218 14.77 -6.27 20.08
N GLN A 219 14.99 -4.96 20.22
CA GLN A 219 14.07 -4.08 20.95
C GLN A 219 14.01 -2.69 20.31
N GLU A 220 12.81 -2.11 20.26
CA GLU A 220 12.57 -0.76 19.72
C GLU A 220 11.31 -0.14 20.35
N PRO A 221 11.27 1.19 20.61
CA PRO A 221 10.05 1.86 21.02
C PRO A 221 8.92 1.64 20.02
N LEU A 222 7.74 1.25 20.50
CA LEU A 222 6.60 0.92 19.67
C LEU A 222 6.20 2.06 18.72
N SER A 223 6.33 3.31 19.19
CA SER A 223 6.00 4.52 18.43
C SER A 223 6.98 4.81 17.29
N GLU A 224 8.18 4.26 17.30
CA GLU A 224 9.26 4.54 16.36
C GLU A 224 9.45 3.43 15.31
N ILE A 225 8.79 2.28 15.45
CA ILE A 225 8.97 1.13 14.56
C ILE A 225 8.50 1.47 13.14
N PRO A 226 9.40 1.43 12.12
CA PRO A 226 9.01 1.64 10.72
C PRO A 226 8.14 0.49 10.20
N SER A 227 7.22 0.79 9.28
CA SER A 227 6.25 -0.16 8.75
C SER A 227 6.86 -1.45 8.18
N HIS A 228 7.96 -1.34 7.42
CA HIS A 228 8.62 -2.52 6.85
C HIS A 228 9.21 -3.44 7.93
N ARG A 229 9.71 -2.87 9.04
CA ARG A 229 10.25 -3.63 10.17
C ARG A 229 9.14 -4.27 11.00
N ALA A 230 8.05 -3.52 11.23
CA ALA A 230 6.86 -4.05 11.87
C ALA A 230 6.32 -5.29 11.13
N LEU A 231 6.19 -5.22 9.80
CA LEU A 231 5.72 -6.36 8.99
C LEU A 231 6.70 -7.54 9.02
N ALA A 232 8.01 -7.28 9.07
CA ALA A 232 9.01 -8.33 9.20
C ALA A 232 8.91 -9.07 10.54
N LEU A 233 8.78 -8.31 11.65
CA LEU A 233 8.58 -8.85 12.99
C LEU A 233 7.28 -9.67 13.09
N LEU A 234 6.18 -9.13 12.57
CA LEU A 234 4.89 -9.80 12.55
C LEU A 234 4.89 -11.07 11.67
N ARG A 235 5.63 -11.07 10.56
CA ARG A 235 5.86 -12.27 9.75
C ARG A 235 6.62 -13.33 10.54
N GLY A 236 7.70 -12.93 11.22
CA GLY A 236 8.48 -13.85 12.07
C GLY A 236 7.66 -14.48 13.19
N ARG A 237 6.73 -13.70 13.79
CA ARG A 237 5.76 -14.20 14.77
C ARG A 237 4.77 -15.18 14.13
N ARG A 238 4.21 -14.87 12.95
CA ARG A 238 3.28 -15.76 12.23
C ARG A 238 3.93 -17.06 11.79
N GLU A 239 5.22 -17.04 11.46
CA GLU A 239 6.00 -18.23 11.12
C GLU A 239 6.52 -18.96 12.38
N GLU A 240 6.11 -18.54 13.57
CA GLU A 240 6.50 -19.12 14.88
C GLU A 240 8.02 -19.12 15.11
N VAL A 241 8.74 -18.22 14.48
CA VAL A 241 10.19 -18.02 14.65
C VAL A 241 10.48 -16.99 15.73
N LEU A 242 9.66 -15.93 15.81
CA LEU A 242 9.84 -14.84 16.77
C LEU A 242 8.70 -14.81 17.78
N THR A 243 9.06 -14.53 19.03
CA THR A 243 8.11 -14.18 20.10
C THR A 243 8.19 -12.67 20.30
N LEU A 244 7.04 -11.99 20.21
CA LEU A 244 6.92 -10.54 20.39
C LEU A 244 6.19 -10.25 21.69
N THR A 245 6.73 -9.34 22.49
CA THR A 245 6.13 -8.85 23.75
C THR A 245 6.29 -7.36 23.87
N LEU A 246 5.31 -6.68 24.48
CA LEU A 246 5.42 -5.28 24.85
C LEU A 246 5.80 -5.16 26.31
N LYS A 247 6.78 -4.32 26.60
CA LYS A 247 7.20 -3.98 27.98
C LYS A 247 7.35 -2.48 28.14
N LEU A 248 7.09 -2.00 29.34
CA LEU A 248 7.44 -0.64 29.71
C LEU A 248 8.95 -0.53 29.98
N PRO A 249 9.56 0.66 29.83
CA PRO A 249 10.97 0.86 30.14
C PRO A 249 11.37 0.37 31.52
N ASP A 250 10.58 0.67 32.56
CA ASP A 250 10.81 0.21 33.94
C ASP A 250 10.90 -1.34 34.02
N GLU A 251 10.10 -2.06 33.25
CA GLU A 251 10.10 -3.53 33.19
C GLU A 251 11.30 -4.07 32.41
N VAL A 252 11.77 -3.32 31.40
CA VAL A 252 13.00 -3.65 30.65
C VAL A 252 14.23 -3.47 31.53
N ASP A 253 14.25 -2.39 32.31
CA ASP A 253 15.36 -2.04 33.23
C ASP A 253 15.35 -2.86 34.52
N GLY A 254 14.32 -3.72 34.71
CA GLY A 254 14.21 -4.60 35.88
C GLY A 254 13.94 -3.86 37.19
N VAL A 255 13.24 -2.73 37.15
CA VAL A 255 12.84 -1.98 38.33
C VAL A 255 11.86 -2.80 39.17
N GLU A 256 12.24 -3.06 40.43
CA GLU A 256 11.39 -3.82 41.36
C GLU A 256 10.19 -2.99 41.87
N GLY A 257 9.04 -3.65 42.02
CA GLY A 257 7.84 -3.05 42.60
C GLY A 257 6.67 -2.95 41.60
N PRO A 258 5.53 -2.33 42.01
CA PRO A 258 4.39 -2.16 41.12
C PRO A 258 4.73 -1.20 39.98
N GLY A 259 4.54 -1.65 38.75
CA GLY A 259 4.75 -0.86 37.52
C GLY A 259 3.79 0.33 37.42
N TRP A 260 4.02 1.22 36.44
CA TRP A 260 3.19 2.39 36.23
C TRP A 260 1.70 2.03 36.01
N CYS A 261 1.42 0.95 35.29
CA CYS A 261 0.05 0.50 35.03
C CYS A 261 -0.67 0.08 36.30
N GLU A 262 -0.02 -0.70 37.17
CA GLU A 262 -0.58 -1.12 38.45
C GLU A 262 -0.85 0.10 39.35
N ARG A 263 0.10 1.05 39.43
CA ARG A 263 -0.07 2.31 40.20
C ARG A 263 -1.24 3.15 39.65
N THR A 264 -1.40 3.21 38.34
CA THR A 264 -2.48 3.98 37.70
C THR A 264 -3.86 3.34 37.98
N ILE A 265 -3.96 2.00 37.91
CA ILE A 265 -5.19 1.28 38.28
C ILE A 265 -5.50 1.54 39.75
N ALA A 266 -4.53 1.35 40.66
CA ALA A 266 -4.71 1.55 42.09
C ALA A 266 -5.19 3.00 42.40
N ALA A 267 -4.56 3.99 41.82
CA ALA A 267 -4.94 5.39 42.00
C ALA A 267 -6.35 5.68 41.50
N ARG A 268 -6.75 5.12 40.36
CA ARG A 268 -8.09 5.30 39.76
C ARG A 268 -9.20 4.75 40.68
N VAL A 269 -8.95 3.63 41.34
CA VAL A 269 -9.96 2.97 42.18
C VAL A 269 -9.76 3.24 43.69
N GLY A 270 -8.87 4.17 44.06
CA GLY A 270 -8.66 4.59 45.43
C GLY A 270 -7.97 3.58 46.34
N ILE A 271 -7.20 2.64 45.78
CA ILE A 271 -6.46 1.62 46.54
C ILE A 271 -5.03 2.10 46.80
N ALA A 272 -4.60 2.05 48.05
CA ALA A 272 -3.25 2.41 48.47
C ALA A 272 -2.79 1.50 49.62
N ASP A 273 -1.48 1.20 49.69
CA ASP A 273 -0.91 0.47 50.80
C ASP A 273 -0.79 1.37 52.03
N GLN A 274 -1.70 1.27 52.94
CA GLN A 274 -1.69 1.93 54.23
C GLN A 274 -1.53 0.94 55.41
N LYS A 275 -1.16 -0.32 55.08
CA LYS A 275 -0.98 -1.39 56.01
C LYS A 275 -2.28 -1.79 56.76
N ARG A 276 -3.43 -1.59 56.10
CA ARG A 276 -4.74 -2.02 56.57
C ARG A 276 -4.95 -3.52 56.25
N PRO A 277 -5.81 -4.24 56.95
CA PRO A 277 -6.01 -5.68 56.76
C PRO A 277 -6.34 -6.10 55.33
N ALA A 278 -7.15 -5.32 54.59
CA ALA A 278 -7.56 -5.68 53.23
C ALA A 278 -6.58 -5.16 52.16
N ASP A 279 -5.62 -4.26 52.46
CA ASP A 279 -4.73 -3.70 51.48
C ASP A 279 -3.94 -4.74 50.67
N PRO A 280 -3.38 -5.83 51.26
CA PRO A 280 -2.67 -6.84 50.48
C PRO A 280 -3.57 -7.53 49.44
N TRP A 281 -4.80 -7.82 49.79
CA TRP A 281 -5.78 -8.47 48.93
C TRP A 281 -6.23 -7.54 47.82
N LEU A 282 -6.46 -6.26 48.11
CA LEU A 282 -6.82 -5.23 47.14
C LEU A 282 -5.68 -4.96 46.17
N LEU A 283 -4.45 -4.81 46.61
CA LEU A 283 -3.27 -4.61 45.77
C LEU A 283 -3.02 -5.82 44.88
N GLN A 284 -3.23 -7.03 45.37
CA GLN A 284 -3.16 -8.23 44.56
C GLN A 284 -4.27 -8.24 43.48
N THR A 285 -5.48 -7.75 43.82
CA THR A 285 -6.57 -7.59 42.86
C THR A 285 -6.20 -6.61 41.74
N VAL A 286 -5.56 -5.48 42.07
CA VAL A 286 -5.01 -4.51 41.08
C VAL A 286 -3.98 -5.19 40.19
N ARG A 287 -3.00 -5.90 40.78
CA ARG A 287 -1.97 -6.62 40.01
C ARG A 287 -2.59 -7.64 39.06
N TRP A 288 -3.56 -8.42 39.50
CA TRP A 288 -4.24 -9.41 38.64
C TRP A 288 -5.13 -8.77 37.58
N THR A 289 -5.73 -7.60 37.86
CA THR A 289 -6.45 -6.83 36.85
C THR A 289 -5.52 -6.47 35.69
N TRP A 290 -4.31 -5.97 36.01
CA TRP A 290 -3.32 -5.66 35.01
C TRP A 290 -2.82 -6.92 34.29
N GLN A 291 -2.26 -7.88 35.00
CA GLN A 291 -1.54 -9.01 34.42
C GLN A 291 -2.45 -9.99 33.68
N ILE A 292 -3.70 -10.21 34.16
CA ILE A 292 -4.59 -11.25 33.62
C ILE A 292 -5.62 -10.71 32.64
N LYS A 293 -6.07 -9.45 32.82
CA LYS A 293 -7.12 -8.88 31.96
C LYS A 293 -6.60 -7.78 31.04
N LEU A 294 -6.15 -6.67 31.60
CA LEU A 294 -5.86 -5.45 30.81
C LEU A 294 -4.54 -5.54 30.03
N GLY A 295 -3.48 -6.09 30.62
CA GLY A 295 -2.18 -6.13 29.96
C GLY A 295 -2.21 -6.88 28.63
N TRP A 296 -2.74 -8.11 28.65
CA TRP A 296 -2.86 -8.91 27.43
C TRP A 296 -3.82 -8.29 26.38
N GLN A 297 -4.93 -7.72 26.84
CA GLN A 297 -5.90 -7.05 25.97
C GLN A 297 -5.25 -5.87 25.26
N ILE A 298 -4.64 -4.95 26.02
CA ILE A 298 -4.03 -3.73 25.47
C ILE A 298 -2.82 -4.07 24.59
N GLU A 299 -1.98 -5.04 24.98
CA GLU A 299 -0.89 -5.53 24.13
C GLU A 299 -1.42 -6.02 22.77
N SER A 300 -2.46 -6.84 22.78
CA SER A 300 -3.09 -7.35 21.55
C SER A 300 -3.65 -6.22 20.69
N GLU A 301 -4.31 -5.23 21.30
CA GLU A 301 -4.83 -4.04 20.60
C GLU A 301 -3.72 -3.21 19.98
N LEU A 302 -2.63 -2.93 20.71
CA LEU A 302 -1.51 -2.14 20.23
C LEU A 302 -0.73 -2.84 19.10
N ILE A 303 -0.55 -4.14 19.19
CA ILE A 303 0.04 -4.94 18.10
C ILE A 303 -0.85 -4.90 16.85
N ASN A 304 -2.17 -4.92 17.00
CA ASN A 304 -3.09 -4.77 15.88
C ASN A 304 -3.02 -3.36 15.26
N ILE A 305 -2.97 -2.31 16.07
CA ILE A 305 -2.79 -0.92 15.60
C ILE A 305 -1.48 -0.78 14.83
N LEU A 306 -0.37 -1.32 15.36
CA LEU A 306 0.92 -1.33 14.66
C LEU A 306 0.83 -2.05 13.32
N ARG A 307 0.14 -3.21 13.29
CA ARG A 307 -0.07 -4.00 12.06
C ARG A 307 -0.86 -3.20 11.03
N GLU A 308 -2.00 -2.61 11.42
CA GLU A 308 -2.85 -1.86 10.50
C GLU A 308 -2.14 -0.66 9.89
N LYS A 309 -1.39 0.09 10.69
CA LYS A 309 -0.55 1.21 10.22
C LYS A 309 0.55 0.72 9.27
N ALA A 310 1.19 -0.40 9.57
CA ALA A 310 2.25 -0.95 8.74
C ALA A 310 1.71 -1.51 7.41
N GLU A 311 0.55 -2.16 7.44
CA GLU A 311 -0.16 -2.64 6.24
C GLU A 311 -0.58 -1.49 5.33
N GLU A 312 -1.12 -0.41 5.88
CA GLU A 312 -1.55 0.77 5.12
C GLU A 312 -0.39 1.38 4.34
N GLU A 313 0.75 1.57 4.99
CA GLU A 313 1.94 2.11 4.34
C GLU A 313 2.50 1.16 3.27
N ALA A 314 2.50 -0.15 3.51
CA ALA A 314 2.94 -1.13 2.51
C ALA A 314 2.00 -1.15 1.28
N ILE A 315 0.69 -1.02 1.49
CA ILE A 315 -0.30 -0.93 0.41
C ILE A 315 -0.08 0.36 -0.39
N ARG A 316 0.16 1.49 0.29
CA ARG A 316 0.45 2.78 -0.35
C ARG A 316 1.68 2.69 -1.27
N VAL A 317 2.78 2.15 -0.75
CA VAL A 317 4.03 1.97 -1.53
C VAL A 317 3.80 1.05 -2.72
N PHE A 318 3.06 -0.05 -2.54
CA PHE A 318 2.73 -0.93 -3.64
C PHE A 318 1.90 -0.20 -4.72
N GLY A 319 0.91 0.58 -4.29
CA GLY A 319 0.09 1.39 -5.22
C GLY A 319 0.94 2.35 -6.05
N LEU A 320 1.92 3.02 -5.45
CA LEU A 320 2.85 3.91 -6.18
C LEU A 320 3.68 3.15 -7.22
N ASN A 321 4.24 2.00 -6.86
CA ASN A 321 5.02 1.19 -7.80
C ASN A 321 4.16 0.66 -8.97
N VAL A 322 2.91 0.27 -8.71
CA VAL A 322 1.97 -0.13 -9.77
C VAL A 322 1.63 1.07 -10.66
N LYS A 323 1.39 2.25 -10.09
CA LYS A 323 1.14 3.49 -10.83
C LYS A 323 2.29 3.81 -11.77
N ASP A 324 3.53 3.71 -11.28
CA ASP A 324 4.72 3.97 -12.09
C ASP A 324 4.84 3.00 -13.27
N LEU A 325 4.57 1.71 -13.04
CA LEU A 325 4.58 0.72 -14.13
C LEU A 325 3.49 0.95 -15.16
N LEU A 326 2.26 1.28 -14.71
CA LEU A 326 1.14 1.57 -15.60
C LEU A 326 1.38 2.83 -16.44
N LEU A 327 2.02 3.84 -15.85
CA LEU A 327 2.34 5.11 -16.49
C LEU A 327 3.74 5.14 -17.12
N ALA A 328 4.42 4.00 -17.24
CA ALA A 328 5.69 3.91 -17.93
C ALA A 328 5.56 4.33 -19.41
N ALA A 329 6.65 4.85 -19.96
CA ALA A 329 6.70 5.38 -21.33
C ALA A 329 6.32 4.34 -22.38
N PRO A 330 5.26 4.54 -23.19
CA PRO A 330 4.94 3.65 -24.29
C PRO A 330 5.91 3.85 -25.46
N ALA A 331 6.42 2.76 -26.04
CA ALA A 331 7.21 2.83 -27.25
C ALA A 331 6.36 3.13 -28.51
N GLY A 332 5.03 3.06 -28.36
CA GLY A 332 4.06 3.38 -29.41
C GLY A 332 3.82 2.26 -30.43
N ARG A 333 3.11 2.60 -31.51
CA ARG A 333 2.69 1.66 -32.55
C ARG A 333 3.88 1.33 -33.45
N ARG A 334 4.57 0.22 -33.15
CA ARG A 334 5.68 -0.32 -33.93
C ARG A 334 5.65 -1.84 -33.90
N VAL A 335 6.08 -2.48 -34.99
CA VAL A 335 6.20 -3.94 -35.03
C VAL A 335 7.22 -4.37 -33.98
N THR A 336 6.79 -5.19 -33.03
CA THR A 336 7.58 -5.53 -31.85
C THR A 336 7.76 -7.04 -31.72
N MET A 337 8.99 -7.46 -31.45
CA MET A 337 9.30 -8.84 -31.07
C MET A 337 9.43 -8.92 -29.55
N GLY A 338 8.68 -9.82 -28.92
CA GLY A 338 8.77 -10.11 -27.48
C GLY A 338 9.57 -11.40 -27.26
N LEU A 339 10.50 -11.35 -26.33
CA LEU A 339 11.31 -12.45 -25.88
C LEU A 339 11.03 -12.74 -24.40
N ASP A 340 10.51 -13.94 -24.12
CA ASP A 340 10.31 -14.45 -22.77
C ASP A 340 11.48 -15.41 -22.44
N PRO A 341 12.45 -14.97 -21.64
CA PRO A 341 13.67 -15.72 -21.40
C PRO A 341 13.42 -17.02 -20.61
N GLY A 342 14.09 -18.09 -20.99
CA GLY A 342 14.01 -19.35 -20.28
C GLY A 342 15.22 -20.24 -20.56
N VAL A 343 15.86 -20.73 -19.49
CA VAL A 343 17.07 -21.57 -19.60
C VAL A 343 16.75 -22.94 -20.17
N ARG A 344 15.92 -23.72 -19.47
CA ARG A 344 15.63 -25.12 -19.85
C ARG A 344 14.56 -25.25 -20.93
N THR A 345 13.54 -24.42 -20.85
CA THR A 345 12.37 -24.47 -21.74
C THR A 345 12.57 -23.71 -23.05
N GLY A 346 13.73 -23.05 -23.21
CA GLY A 346 14.07 -22.19 -24.33
C GLY A 346 13.45 -20.80 -24.19
N VAL A 347 13.93 -19.85 -24.98
CA VAL A 347 13.40 -18.48 -25.07
C VAL A 347 12.19 -18.51 -26.01
N LYS A 348 11.02 -18.06 -25.53
CA LYS A 348 9.81 -17.93 -26.31
C LYS A 348 9.85 -16.61 -27.04
N VAL A 349 9.51 -16.66 -28.33
CA VAL A 349 9.54 -15.53 -29.24
C VAL A 349 8.14 -15.31 -29.78
N ALA A 350 7.67 -14.07 -29.74
CA ALA A 350 6.44 -13.67 -30.39
C ALA A 350 6.65 -12.34 -31.14
N VAL A 351 6.16 -12.25 -32.36
CA VAL A 351 6.16 -11.01 -33.14
C VAL A 351 4.73 -10.48 -33.21
N VAL A 352 4.53 -9.23 -32.82
CA VAL A 352 3.26 -8.54 -32.94
C VAL A 352 3.38 -7.36 -33.90
N ASP A 353 2.30 -7.05 -34.62
CA ASP A 353 2.25 -5.87 -35.48
C ASP A 353 2.11 -4.58 -34.67
N ASP A 354 2.01 -3.44 -35.32
CA ASP A 354 1.88 -2.12 -34.72
C ASP A 354 0.56 -1.92 -33.92
N THR A 355 -0.41 -2.83 -34.08
CA THR A 355 -1.67 -2.85 -33.31
C THR A 355 -1.65 -3.86 -32.15
N GLY A 356 -0.55 -4.60 -31.99
CA GLY A 356 -0.43 -5.66 -30.98
C GLY A 356 -1.02 -7.01 -31.41
N LYS A 357 -1.43 -7.18 -32.68
CA LYS A 357 -1.90 -8.47 -33.20
C LYS A 357 -0.71 -9.42 -33.42
N LEU A 358 -0.86 -10.66 -32.96
CA LEU A 358 0.14 -11.70 -33.13
C LEU A 358 0.32 -12.04 -34.62
N LEU A 359 1.57 -12.01 -35.11
CA LEU A 359 1.97 -12.37 -36.45
C LEU A 359 2.58 -13.77 -36.53
N GLU A 360 3.63 -14.03 -35.72
CA GLU A 360 4.36 -15.29 -35.73
C GLU A 360 4.97 -15.59 -34.37
N THR A 361 5.18 -16.86 -34.04
CA THR A 361 5.84 -17.32 -32.82
C THR A 361 6.94 -18.32 -33.11
N ALA A 362 7.94 -18.39 -32.23
CA ALA A 362 9.01 -19.39 -32.28
C ALA A 362 9.47 -19.73 -30.86
N THR A 363 10.18 -20.83 -30.71
CA THR A 363 10.96 -21.13 -29.51
C THR A 363 12.40 -21.39 -29.92
N ILE A 364 13.34 -20.69 -29.33
CA ILE A 364 14.79 -20.82 -29.58
C ILE A 364 15.50 -21.30 -28.35
N TYR A 365 16.65 -21.92 -28.52
CA TYR A 365 17.39 -22.58 -27.43
C TYR A 365 18.87 -22.12 -27.39
N PRO A 366 19.14 -20.82 -27.19
CA PRO A 366 20.51 -20.31 -27.18
C PRO A 366 21.30 -20.74 -25.93
N HIS A 367 20.62 -21.15 -24.85
CA HIS A 367 21.24 -21.50 -23.56
C HIS A 367 21.39 -23.00 -23.34
N GLN A 368 22.12 -23.37 -22.26
CA GLN A 368 22.24 -24.78 -21.87
C GLN A 368 20.85 -25.40 -21.63
N PRO A 369 20.66 -26.71 -21.95
CA PRO A 369 21.69 -27.66 -22.40
C PRO A 369 21.94 -27.66 -23.93
N ARG A 370 21.10 -27.02 -24.74
CA ARG A 370 21.22 -27.11 -26.22
C ARG A 370 22.29 -26.19 -26.81
N ASN A 371 22.55 -25.02 -26.25
CA ASN A 371 23.54 -24.04 -26.70
C ASN A 371 23.47 -23.69 -28.22
N ASP A 372 22.28 -23.71 -28.81
CA ASP A 372 22.09 -23.37 -30.22
C ASP A 372 22.06 -21.87 -30.46
N TRP A 373 23.20 -21.21 -30.29
CA TRP A 373 23.37 -19.77 -30.47
C TRP A 373 23.18 -19.37 -31.94
N THR A 374 23.80 -20.09 -32.87
CA THR A 374 23.77 -19.77 -34.30
C THR A 374 22.37 -19.95 -34.89
N GLY A 375 21.70 -21.05 -34.59
CA GLY A 375 20.30 -21.29 -35.03
C GLY A 375 19.32 -20.29 -34.45
N SER A 376 19.57 -19.90 -33.19
CA SER A 376 18.77 -18.85 -32.54
C SER A 376 18.93 -17.49 -33.24
N LEU A 377 20.18 -17.09 -33.55
CA LEU A 377 20.42 -15.85 -34.32
C LEU A 377 19.79 -15.89 -35.71
N ALA A 378 19.90 -17.00 -36.42
CA ALA A 378 19.28 -17.15 -37.75
C ALA A 378 17.77 -17.07 -37.68
N THR A 379 17.14 -17.65 -36.66
CA THR A 379 15.68 -17.59 -36.45
C THR A 379 15.22 -16.17 -36.17
N LEU A 380 15.90 -15.45 -35.25
CA LEU A 380 15.55 -14.07 -34.93
C LEU A 380 15.76 -13.15 -36.13
N ALA A 381 16.87 -13.30 -36.88
CA ALA A 381 17.15 -12.51 -38.08
C ALA A 381 16.05 -12.70 -39.16
N ARG A 382 15.61 -13.96 -39.38
CA ARG A 382 14.53 -14.27 -40.31
C ARG A 382 13.22 -13.58 -39.88
N LEU A 383 12.83 -13.73 -38.62
CA LEU A 383 11.60 -13.11 -38.09
C LEU A 383 11.64 -11.60 -38.21
N CYS A 384 12.77 -10.95 -37.84
CA CYS A 384 12.93 -9.51 -37.95
C CYS A 384 12.82 -9.03 -39.41
N ALA A 385 13.46 -9.71 -40.35
CA ALA A 385 13.40 -9.35 -41.77
C ALA A 385 12.04 -9.57 -42.37
N THR A 386 11.37 -10.70 -42.07
CA THR A 386 10.05 -11.07 -42.60
C THR A 386 8.96 -10.08 -42.18
N HIS A 387 8.94 -9.72 -40.88
CA HIS A 387 7.90 -8.89 -40.31
C HIS A 387 8.29 -7.41 -40.15
N LYS A 388 9.49 -7.03 -40.56
CA LYS A 388 10.04 -5.65 -40.41
C LYS A 388 10.00 -5.18 -38.97
N VAL A 389 10.48 -6.01 -38.06
CA VAL A 389 10.54 -5.69 -36.63
C VAL A 389 11.41 -4.46 -36.40
N GLU A 390 10.91 -3.53 -35.59
CA GLU A 390 11.62 -2.31 -35.19
C GLU A 390 12.08 -2.37 -33.75
N LEU A 391 11.29 -3.04 -32.87
CA LEU A 391 11.54 -3.12 -31.44
C LEU A 391 11.70 -4.56 -30.98
N VAL A 392 12.63 -4.78 -30.04
CA VAL A 392 12.81 -6.06 -29.36
C VAL A 392 12.62 -5.86 -27.87
N ALA A 393 11.55 -6.41 -27.33
CA ALA A 393 11.22 -6.43 -25.89
C ALA A 393 11.76 -7.70 -25.25
N ILE A 394 12.58 -7.57 -24.23
CA ILE A 394 13.20 -8.69 -23.51
C ILE A 394 12.67 -8.70 -22.09
N GLY A 395 12.03 -9.80 -21.66
CA GLY A 395 11.58 -9.96 -20.28
C GLY A 395 12.77 -9.92 -19.30
N ASN A 396 12.55 -9.34 -18.11
CA ASN A 396 13.60 -9.18 -17.10
C ASN A 396 13.76 -10.38 -16.15
N GLY A 397 13.25 -11.54 -16.51
CA GLY A 397 13.35 -12.77 -15.70
C GLY A 397 14.68 -13.53 -15.86
N THR A 398 14.64 -14.80 -15.47
CA THR A 398 15.81 -15.69 -15.54
C THR A 398 16.33 -15.82 -16.96
N ALA A 399 17.65 -15.66 -17.18
CA ALA A 399 18.33 -15.61 -18.49
C ALA A 399 18.04 -14.35 -19.33
N SER A 400 17.51 -13.31 -18.74
CA SER A 400 17.31 -12.02 -19.43
C SER A 400 18.62 -11.45 -20.01
N ARG A 401 19.74 -11.57 -19.28
CA ARG A 401 21.04 -11.04 -19.69
C ARG A 401 21.64 -11.80 -20.87
N GLU A 402 21.56 -13.12 -20.82
CA GLU A 402 22.01 -13.97 -21.90
C GLU A 402 21.18 -13.72 -23.17
N THR A 403 19.88 -13.49 -22.99
CA THR A 403 18.97 -13.14 -24.08
C THR A 403 19.25 -11.74 -24.61
N ASP A 404 19.56 -10.78 -23.75
CA ASP A 404 19.96 -9.42 -24.14
C ASP A 404 21.26 -9.43 -24.95
N LYS A 405 22.24 -10.26 -24.56
CA LYS A 405 23.47 -10.48 -25.31
C LYS A 405 23.21 -11.09 -26.68
N LEU A 406 22.30 -12.08 -26.78
CA LEU A 406 21.89 -12.68 -28.05
C LEU A 406 21.35 -11.61 -29.01
N VAL A 407 20.49 -10.71 -28.51
CA VAL A 407 19.90 -9.61 -29.30
C VAL A 407 21.00 -8.60 -29.69
N ALA A 408 21.93 -8.29 -28.79
CA ALA A 408 23.07 -7.42 -29.12
C ALA A 408 23.95 -8.02 -30.23
N ASP A 409 24.20 -9.33 -30.21
CA ASP A 409 24.93 -10.03 -31.26
C ASP A 409 24.15 -10.00 -32.59
N LEU A 410 22.83 -10.17 -32.56
CA LEU A 410 21.96 -10.00 -33.73
C LEU A 410 22.09 -8.60 -34.33
N MET A 411 22.00 -7.55 -33.51
CA MET A 411 22.10 -6.15 -33.95
C MET A 411 23.47 -5.86 -34.58
N ARG A 412 24.56 -6.42 -34.02
CA ARG A 412 25.91 -6.31 -34.58
C ARG A 412 26.07 -7.06 -35.90
N ALA A 413 25.50 -8.26 -35.99
CA ALA A 413 25.57 -9.10 -37.20
C ALA A 413 24.67 -8.59 -38.34
N GLN A 414 23.58 -7.88 -38.03
CA GLN A 414 22.56 -7.44 -38.98
C GLN A 414 22.18 -5.96 -38.75
N PRO A 415 23.12 -4.99 -38.89
CA PRO A 415 22.88 -3.59 -38.59
C PRO A 415 21.80 -2.95 -39.49
N GLN A 416 21.57 -3.52 -40.69
CA GLN A 416 20.51 -3.06 -41.61
C GLN A 416 19.10 -3.25 -41.13
N LEU A 417 18.89 -4.05 -40.07
CA LEU A 417 17.55 -4.25 -39.46
C LEU A 417 17.12 -3.07 -38.58
N HIS A 418 18.05 -2.16 -38.24
CA HIS A 418 17.82 -0.95 -37.43
C HIS A 418 17.00 -1.22 -36.15
N LEU A 419 17.29 -2.32 -35.46
CA LEU A 419 16.56 -2.74 -34.27
C LEU A 419 16.86 -1.85 -33.07
N THR A 420 15.85 -1.60 -32.26
CA THR A 420 15.98 -1.02 -30.91
C THR A 420 15.55 -2.09 -29.88
N LYS A 421 16.40 -2.37 -28.89
CA LYS A 421 16.08 -3.34 -27.83
C LYS A 421 15.74 -2.63 -26.52
N ALA A 422 14.87 -3.21 -25.71
CA ALA A 422 14.55 -2.77 -24.37
C ALA A 422 14.25 -3.95 -23.46
N VAL A 423 14.72 -3.87 -22.22
CA VAL A 423 14.32 -4.82 -21.16
C VAL A 423 13.00 -4.33 -20.58
N VAL A 424 12.05 -5.24 -20.47
CA VAL A 424 10.67 -4.97 -20.04
C VAL A 424 10.36 -5.81 -18.80
N SER A 425 9.68 -5.23 -17.82
CA SER A 425 9.21 -5.98 -16.66
C SER A 425 8.24 -7.10 -17.09
N GLU A 426 8.55 -8.35 -16.76
CA GLU A 426 7.65 -9.50 -16.97
C GLU A 426 6.72 -9.76 -15.79
N ALA A 427 6.69 -8.85 -14.79
CA ALA A 427 5.86 -8.99 -13.60
C ALA A 427 4.39 -9.30 -13.97
N GLY A 428 3.84 -10.39 -13.44
CA GLY A 428 2.49 -10.86 -13.74
C GLY A 428 2.28 -11.48 -15.13
N ALA A 429 3.29 -11.56 -16.02
CA ALA A 429 3.13 -12.15 -17.35
C ALA A 429 2.72 -13.63 -17.29
N SER A 430 3.24 -14.38 -16.34
CA SER A 430 2.86 -15.78 -16.11
C SER A 430 1.40 -15.92 -15.64
N VAL A 431 0.91 -14.96 -14.84
CA VAL A 431 -0.49 -14.92 -14.39
C VAL A 431 -1.41 -14.63 -15.58
N TYR A 432 -1.04 -13.64 -16.41
CA TYR A 432 -1.77 -13.36 -17.65
C TYR A 432 -1.81 -14.58 -18.56
N SER A 433 -0.66 -15.21 -18.85
CA SER A 433 -0.58 -16.34 -19.80
C SER A 433 -1.47 -17.53 -19.41
N ALA A 434 -1.67 -17.75 -18.11
CA ALA A 434 -2.53 -18.79 -17.56
C ALA A 434 -4.01 -18.35 -17.38
N SER A 435 -4.33 -17.07 -17.61
CA SER A 435 -5.67 -16.53 -17.40
C SER A 435 -6.68 -16.99 -18.46
N GLU A 436 -7.96 -16.96 -18.08
CA GLU A 436 -9.06 -17.21 -19.00
C GLU A 436 -9.08 -16.19 -20.16
N LEU A 437 -8.78 -14.93 -19.86
CA LEU A 437 -8.69 -13.87 -20.86
C LEU A 437 -7.64 -14.20 -21.93
N ALA A 438 -6.43 -14.62 -21.53
CA ALA A 438 -5.38 -15.01 -22.47
C ALA A 438 -5.75 -16.28 -23.27
N ALA A 439 -6.53 -17.20 -22.67
CA ALA A 439 -7.05 -18.36 -23.38
C ALA A 439 -8.09 -17.97 -24.44
N GLN A 440 -8.91 -16.96 -24.16
CA GLN A 440 -9.87 -16.41 -25.13
C GLN A 440 -9.19 -15.61 -26.24
N GLU A 441 -8.16 -14.79 -25.91
CA GLU A 441 -7.38 -14.04 -26.90
C GLU A 441 -6.56 -14.97 -27.83
N PHE A 442 -6.08 -16.08 -27.31
CA PHE A 442 -5.17 -17.01 -27.99
C PHE A 442 -5.56 -18.47 -27.76
N PRO A 443 -6.73 -18.93 -28.27
CA PRO A 443 -7.22 -20.30 -28.01
C PRO A 443 -6.33 -21.40 -28.58
N ALA A 444 -5.60 -21.12 -29.67
CA ALA A 444 -4.74 -22.08 -30.35
C ALA A 444 -3.26 -21.97 -29.93
N LEU A 445 -2.90 -20.98 -29.07
CA LEU A 445 -1.51 -20.73 -28.70
C LEU A 445 -1.16 -21.42 -27.36
N ASP A 446 -0.01 -22.08 -27.34
CA ASP A 446 0.53 -22.64 -26.10
C ASP A 446 0.69 -21.57 -25.00
N VAL A 447 0.34 -21.95 -23.77
CA VAL A 447 0.39 -21.06 -22.60
C VAL A 447 1.75 -20.39 -22.47
N SER A 448 2.85 -21.12 -22.73
CA SER A 448 4.22 -20.58 -22.59
C SER A 448 4.56 -19.48 -23.60
N LEU A 449 3.87 -19.43 -24.75
CA LEU A 449 4.10 -18.42 -25.79
C LEU A 449 3.30 -17.13 -25.53
N ARG A 450 2.19 -17.21 -24.79
CA ARG A 450 1.34 -16.04 -24.46
C ARG A 450 2.11 -15.00 -23.64
N GLY A 451 3.07 -15.44 -22.82
CA GLY A 451 3.97 -14.56 -22.06
C GLY A 451 4.78 -13.64 -22.98
N ALA A 452 5.38 -14.22 -24.03
CA ALA A 452 6.16 -13.44 -25.01
C ALA A 452 5.32 -12.41 -25.76
N VAL A 453 4.04 -12.72 -26.08
CA VAL A 453 3.10 -11.76 -26.67
C VAL A 453 2.84 -10.60 -25.71
N SER A 454 2.60 -10.90 -24.43
CA SER A 454 2.39 -9.88 -23.40
C SER A 454 3.62 -8.97 -23.24
N ILE A 455 4.82 -9.53 -23.23
CA ILE A 455 6.09 -8.77 -23.14
C ILE A 455 6.23 -7.81 -24.34
N ALA A 456 5.91 -8.25 -25.55
CA ALA A 456 5.93 -7.38 -26.73
C ALA A 456 4.94 -6.21 -26.60
N ARG A 457 3.69 -6.51 -26.24
CA ARG A 457 2.62 -5.51 -26.10
C ARG A 457 2.87 -4.53 -24.97
N ARG A 458 3.52 -4.94 -23.86
CA ARG A 458 3.92 -4.04 -22.78
C ARG A 458 4.91 -2.99 -23.22
N LEU A 459 5.80 -3.30 -24.15
CA LEU A 459 6.69 -2.31 -24.71
C LEU A 459 5.93 -1.30 -25.58
N GLN A 460 4.94 -1.75 -26.34
CA GLN A 460 4.10 -0.87 -27.14
C GLN A 460 3.26 0.06 -26.26
N ASP A 461 2.52 -0.47 -25.31
CA ASP A 461 1.72 0.28 -24.31
C ASP A 461 1.59 -0.48 -23.00
N PRO A 462 2.36 -0.12 -21.95
CA PRO A 462 2.31 -0.76 -20.65
C PRO A 462 0.91 -0.75 -20.03
N LEU A 463 0.21 0.38 -20.09
CA LEU A 463 -1.11 0.54 -19.48
C LEU A 463 -2.14 -0.42 -20.13
N ALA A 464 -2.21 -0.44 -21.44
CA ALA A 464 -3.17 -1.25 -22.19
C ALA A 464 -2.99 -2.75 -21.93
N GLU A 465 -1.79 -3.21 -21.67
CA GLU A 465 -1.51 -4.62 -21.42
C GLU A 465 -1.62 -4.98 -19.93
N LEU A 466 -1.05 -4.15 -19.02
CA LEU A 466 -1.05 -4.45 -17.59
C LEU A 466 -2.43 -4.44 -16.93
N VAL A 467 -3.40 -3.69 -17.48
CA VAL A 467 -4.80 -3.69 -16.99
C VAL A 467 -5.49 -5.05 -17.14
N LYS A 468 -4.95 -5.94 -17.97
CA LYS A 468 -5.44 -7.32 -18.17
C LYS A 468 -5.09 -8.25 -17.01
N ILE A 469 -4.18 -7.82 -16.14
CA ILE A 469 -3.66 -8.59 -15.01
C ILE A 469 -4.30 -8.05 -13.74
N GLU A 470 -4.67 -8.97 -12.83
CA GLU A 470 -5.09 -8.56 -11.49
C GLU A 470 -3.94 -7.77 -10.82
N PRO A 471 -4.18 -6.52 -10.37
CA PRO A 471 -3.09 -5.62 -9.96
C PRO A 471 -2.18 -6.20 -8.86
N LYS A 472 -2.75 -6.98 -7.92
CA LYS A 472 -1.96 -7.64 -6.87
C LYS A 472 -0.99 -8.70 -7.41
N ALA A 473 -1.22 -9.24 -8.61
CA ALA A 473 -0.36 -10.23 -9.25
C ALA A 473 0.85 -9.60 -9.98
N ILE A 474 0.89 -8.28 -10.12
CA ILE A 474 2.02 -7.56 -10.76
C ILE A 474 3.32 -7.70 -9.94
N GLY A 475 3.23 -7.97 -8.65
CA GLY A 475 4.39 -8.46 -7.86
C GLY A 475 5.49 -7.43 -7.57
N VAL A 476 5.20 -6.14 -7.59
CA VAL A 476 6.13 -5.04 -7.26
C VAL A 476 5.98 -4.52 -5.83
N GLY A 477 5.17 -5.18 -5.00
CA GLY A 477 4.97 -4.83 -3.61
C GLY A 477 5.96 -5.54 -2.70
N GLN A 478 6.45 -4.83 -1.68
CA GLN A 478 7.10 -5.46 -0.54
C GLN A 478 6.03 -5.95 0.44
N TYR A 479 6.25 -7.11 1.05
CA TYR A 479 5.30 -7.69 2.01
C TYR A 479 3.85 -7.87 1.50
N GLN A 480 3.65 -7.99 0.19
CA GLN A 480 2.31 -8.06 -0.40
C GLN A 480 1.45 -9.22 0.12
N HIS A 481 2.07 -10.30 0.62
CA HIS A 481 1.39 -11.45 1.23
C HIS A 481 1.17 -11.31 2.74
N ASP A 482 1.69 -10.23 3.35
CA ASP A 482 1.60 -9.96 4.78
C ASP A 482 0.56 -8.89 5.13
N VAL A 483 -0.07 -8.32 4.13
CA VAL A 483 -1.11 -7.28 4.27
C VAL A 483 -2.51 -7.84 4.00
N SER A 484 -3.53 -7.11 4.45
CA SER A 484 -4.93 -7.44 4.15
C SER A 484 -5.17 -7.47 2.63
N GLN A 485 -5.49 -8.66 2.09
CA GLN A 485 -5.68 -8.86 0.66
C GLN A 485 -6.90 -8.09 0.11
N THR A 486 -7.93 -7.90 0.91
CA THR A 486 -9.13 -7.12 0.55
C THR A 486 -8.80 -5.63 0.44
N ARG A 487 -8.07 -5.07 1.43
CA ARG A 487 -7.62 -3.67 1.40
C ARG A 487 -6.66 -3.43 0.24
N LEU A 488 -5.72 -4.35 0.04
CA LEU A 488 -4.76 -4.30 -1.07
C LEU A 488 -5.49 -4.27 -2.43
N ALA A 489 -6.39 -5.21 -2.68
CA ALA A 489 -7.14 -5.27 -3.94
C ALA A 489 -7.89 -3.96 -4.20
N LYS A 490 -8.65 -3.46 -3.20
CA LYS A 490 -9.41 -2.21 -3.32
C LYS A 490 -8.52 -0.99 -3.63
N ALA A 491 -7.38 -0.87 -2.93
CA ALA A 491 -6.45 0.23 -3.14
C ALA A 491 -5.81 0.18 -4.54
N LEU A 492 -5.39 -1.00 -4.99
CA LEU A 492 -4.79 -1.18 -6.32
C LEU A 492 -5.80 -0.98 -7.46
N ASP A 493 -7.04 -1.42 -7.29
CA ASP A 493 -8.11 -1.14 -8.26
C ASP A 493 -8.33 0.37 -8.44
N GLY A 494 -8.31 1.13 -7.35
CA GLY A 494 -8.36 2.59 -7.40
C GLY A 494 -7.19 3.21 -8.17
N VAL A 495 -5.97 2.72 -7.95
CA VAL A 495 -4.78 3.17 -8.69
C VAL A 495 -4.91 2.91 -10.19
N VAL A 496 -5.37 1.71 -10.58
CA VAL A 496 -5.59 1.38 -12.01
C VAL A 496 -6.64 2.30 -12.63
N GLU A 497 -7.76 2.51 -11.93
CA GLU A 497 -8.83 3.42 -12.38
C GLU A 497 -8.30 4.84 -12.60
N ASP A 498 -7.52 5.38 -11.67
CA ASP A 498 -6.94 6.72 -11.79
C ASP A 498 -5.94 6.82 -12.95
N CYS A 499 -5.10 5.80 -13.16
CA CYS A 499 -4.16 5.77 -14.28
C CYS A 499 -4.89 5.75 -15.62
N VAL A 500 -5.89 4.88 -15.78
CA VAL A 500 -6.62 4.73 -17.05
C VAL A 500 -7.40 6.00 -17.37
N ASN A 501 -8.11 6.59 -16.41
CA ASN A 501 -8.86 7.83 -16.61
C ASN A 501 -7.94 9.05 -16.78
N GLY A 502 -6.77 9.06 -16.12
CA GLY A 502 -5.75 10.10 -16.28
C GLY A 502 -5.16 10.17 -17.69
N VAL A 503 -4.87 9.01 -18.28
CA VAL A 503 -4.36 8.89 -19.66
C VAL A 503 -5.49 9.08 -20.69
N GLY A 504 -6.65 8.52 -20.43
CA GLY A 504 -7.75 8.43 -21.40
C GLY A 504 -7.55 7.26 -22.40
N VAL A 505 -8.61 6.83 -23.02
CA VAL A 505 -8.64 5.58 -23.79
C VAL A 505 -9.21 5.82 -25.20
N ASP A 506 -8.58 5.28 -26.23
CA ASP A 506 -9.14 5.28 -27.56
C ASP A 506 -10.30 4.28 -27.67
N LEU A 507 -11.50 4.79 -27.96
CA LEU A 507 -12.75 4.03 -28.00
C LEU A 507 -12.72 2.92 -29.06
N ASN A 508 -12.07 3.19 -30.19
CA ASN A 508 -12.07 2.31 -31.34
C ASN A 508 -11.04 1.18 -31.28
N THR A 509 -10.02 1.29 -30.39
CA THR A 509 -8.97 0.28 -30.27
C THR A 509 -8.93 -0.42 -28.90
N ALA A 510 -9.58 0.16 -27.88
CA ALA A 510 -9.54 -0.34 -26.51
C ALA A 510 -10.10 -1.74 -26.34
N SER A 511 -9.47 -2.53 -25.48
CA SER A 511 -9.94 -3.84 -25.04
C SER A 511 -11.03 -3.71 -23.96
N VAL A 512 -11.82 -4.77 -23.77
CA VAL A 512 -12.83 -4.84 -22.69
C VAL A 512 -12.22 -4.56 -21.30
N PRO A 513 -11.09 -5.16 -20.89
CA PRO A 513 -10.46 -4.84 -19.60
C PRO A 513 -10.11 -3.37 -19.44
N LEU A 514 -9.61 -2.71 -20.49
CA LEU A 514 -9.25 -1.31 -20.46
C LEU A 514 -10.50 -0.41 -20.34
N LEU A 515 -11.55 -0.69 -21.12
CA LEU A 515 -12.82 0.05 -21.06
C LEU A 515 -13.52 -0.12 -19.70
N THR A 516 -13.41 -1.28 -19.07
CA THR A 516 -14.00 -1.54 -17.74
C THR A 516 -13.45 -0.61 -16.65
N ARG A 517 -12.25 -0.05 -16.83
CA ARG A 517 -11.60 0.88 -15.89
C ARG A 517 -11.98 2.34 -16.14
N ILE A 518 -12.74 2.64 -17.17
CA ILE A 518 -13.24 3.99 -17.43
C ILE A 518 -14.39 4.33 -16.48
N ALA A 519 -14.37 5.53 -15.96
CA ALA A 519 -15.39 6.09 -15.08
C ALA A 519 -16.80 5.88 -15.67
N GLY A 520 -17.70 5.31 -14.88
CA GLY A 520 -19.07 5.05 -15.30
C GLY A 520 -19.30 3.83 -16.22
N LEU A 521 -18.22 3.11 -16.59
CA LEU A 521 -18.32 1.86 -17.37
C LEU A 521 -18.01 0.66 -16.45
N GLY A 522 -18.91 -0.31 -16.46
CA GLY A 522 -18.67 -1.62 -15.87
C GLY A 522 -18.39 -2.68 -16.92
N PRO A 523 -18.06 -3.93 -16.53
CA PRO A 523 -17.72 -5.01 -17.46
C PRO A 523 -18.76 -5.20 -18.57
N SER A 524 -20.05 -5.24 -18.22
CA SER A 524 -21.14 -5.43 -19.18
C SER A 524 -21.25 -4.31 -20.22
N LEU A 525 -21.00 -3.05 -19.81
CA LEU A 525 -21.01 -1.91 -20.73
C LEU A 525 -19.78 -1.94 -21.64
N ALA A 526 -18.61 -2.27 -21.10
CA ALA A 526 -17.39 -2.44 -21.87
C ALA A 526 -17.52 -3.51 -22.96
N GLU A 527 -18.11 -4.67 -22.62
CA GLU A 527 -18.43 -5.74 -23.58
C GLU A 527 -19.42 -5.26 -24.65
N ASN A 528 -20.46 -4.53 -24.26
CA ASN A 528 -21.45 -4.01 -25.21
C ASN A 528 -20.84 -2.98 -26.18
N ILE A 529 -19.91 -2.12 -25.70
CA ILE A 529 -19.18 -1.19 -26.55
C ILE A 529 -18.34 -1.93 -27.58
N VAL A 530 -17.57 -2.94 -27.18
CA VAL A 530 -16.74 -3.72 -28.10
C VAL A 530 -17.65 -4.47 -29.12
N ARG A 531 -18.70 -5.12 -28.63
CA ARG A 531 -19.66 -5.81 -29.51
C ARG A 531 -20.32 -4.87 -30.53
N HIS A 532 -20.71 -3.67 -30.09
CA HIS A 532 -21.29 -2.67 -30.98
C HIS A 532 -20.29 -2.25 -32.06
N ARG A 533 -19.03 -1.99 -31.69
CA ARG A 533 -17.95 -1.67 -32.62
C ARG A 533 -17.69 -2.79 -33.63
N ASP A 534 -17.68 -4.04 -33.18
CA ASP A 534 -17.43 -5.19 -34.05
C ASP A 534 -18.57 -5.42 -35.05
N GLN A 535 -19.80 -5.08 -34.67
CA GLN A 535 -21.00 -5.25 -35.53
C GLN A 535 -21.25 -4.08 -36.45
N ASN A 536 -20.99 -2.84 -36.00
CA ASN A 536 -21.40 -1.62 -36.72
C ASN A 536 -20.20 -0.81 -37.26
N GLY A 537 -18.96 -1.26 -36.99
CA GLY A 537 -17.76 -0.53 -37.33
C GLY A 537 -17.33 0.47 -36.25
N PRO A 538 -16.25 1.22 -36.49
CA PRO A 538 -15.71 2.17 -35.52
C PRO A 538 -16.70 3.30 -35.22
N PHE A 539 -16.68 3.79 -33.98
CA PHE A 539 -17.50 4.93 -33.58
C PHE A 539 -17.03 6.19 -34.32
N PRO A 540 -17.93 6.90 -35.04
CA PRO A 540 -17.58 8.13 -35.74
C PRO A 540 -17.42 9.33 -34.81
N ASN A 541 -18.14 9.34 -33.69
CA ASN A 541 -18.12 10.39 -32.67
C ASN A 541 -18.57 9.84 -31.30
N ARG A 542 -18.30 10.59 -30.23
CA ARG A 542 -18.67 10.18 -28.85
C ARG A 542 -20.18 10.03 -28.66
N LYS A 543 -20.99 10.80 -29.39
CA LYS A 543 -22.44 10.77 -29.26
C LYS A 543 -23.03 9.42 -29.68
N ALA A 544 -22.37 8.71 -30.61
CA ALA A 544 -22.75 7.37 -31.03
C ALA A 544 -22.67 6.32 -29.91
N LEU A 545 -22.00 6.60 -28.79
CA LEU A 545 -22.02 5.77 -27.57
C LEU A 545 -23.47 5.58 -27.05
N LEU A 546 -24.35 6.54 -27.24
CA LEU A 546 -25.75 6.44 -26.79
C LEU A 546 -26.55 5.35 -27.54
N ASP A 547 -26.05 4.88 -28.66
CA ASP A 547 -26.65 3.78 -29.44
C ASP A 547 -26.22 2.39 -28.88
N VAL A 548 -25.26 2.35 -27.95
CA VAL A 548 -24.81 1.12 -27.30
C VAL A 548 -25.87 0.62 -26.33
N THR A 549 -26.22 -0.64 -26.41
CA THR A 549 -27.22 -1.29 -25.55
C THR A 549 -26.86 -1.08 -24.05
N ARG A 550 -27.82 -0.60 -23.26
CA ARG A 550 -27.71 -0.30 -21.81
C ARG A 550 -26.81 0.86 -21.45
N LEU A 551 -26.23 1.58 -22.39
CA LEU A 551 -25.43 2.77 -22.09
C LEU A 551 -26.37 4.00 -21.99
N GLY A 552 -26.81 4.31 -20.79
CA GLY A 552 -27.72 5.46 -20.54
C GLY A 552 -26.97 6.78 -20.40
N ALA A 553 -27.74 7.87 -20.30
CA ALA A 553 -27.22 9.24 -20.20
C ALA A 553 -26.21 9.43 -19.07
N LYS A 554 -26.43 8.80 -17.92
CA LYS A 554 -25.52 8.89 -16.76
C LYS A 554 -24.16 8.23 -17.02
N ALA A 555 -24.15 7.02 -17.63
CA ALA A 555 -22.92 6.34 -17.99
C ALA A 555 -22.17 7.12 -19.09
N PHE A 556 -22.88 7.66 -20.08
CA PHE A 556 -22.33 8.56 -21.08
C PHE A 556 -21.68 9.78 -20.45
N GLN A 557 -22.37 10.48 -19.56
CA GLN A 557 -21.86 11.66 -18.86
C GLN A 557 -20.57 11.36 -18.13
N GLN A 558 -20.48 10.23 -17.41
CA GLN A 558 -19.29 9.90 -16.65
C GLN A 558 -18.11 9.41 -17.50
N SER A 559 -18.37 8.74 -18.64
CA SER A 559 -17.34 8.09 -19.43
C SER A 559 -16.83 8.92 -20.61
N ALA A 560 -17.70 9.72 -21.25
CA ALA A 560 -17.42 10.33 -22.53
C ALA A 560 -16.16 11.19 -22.60
N GLY A 561 -15.84 11.93 -21.51
CA GLY A 561 -14.64 12.75 -21.45
C GLY A 561 -13.33 11.97 -21.38
N PHE A 562 -13.37 10.71 -20.97
CA PHE A 562 -12.20 9.83 -20.88
C PHE A 562 -12.02 8.95 -22.11
N LEU A 563 -13.04 8.86 -22.97
CA LEU A 563 -13.02 8.10 -24.21
C LEU A 563 -12.65 9.04 -25.37
N ARG A 564 -11.65 8.67 -26.14
CA ARG A 564 -11.14 9.45 -27.26
C ARG A 564 -11.43 8.76 -28.59
N ILE A 565 -11.64 9.53 -29.64
CA ILE A 565 -11.83 9.04 -31.02
C ILE A 565 -10.87 9.80 -31.90
N GLN A 566 -9.88 9.10 -32.45
CA GLN A 566 -8.93 9.69 -33.41
C GLN A 566 -9.53 9.66 -34.80
N GLY A 567 -9.47 10.79 -35.52
CA GLY A 567 -9.96 10.85 -36.89
C GLY A 567 -11.48 10.75 -37.07
N GLY A 568 -12.25 10.99 -35.98
CA GLY A 568 -13.72 11.01 -36.05
C GLY A 568 -14.29 12.32 -36.62
N ASP A 569 -15.63 12.39 -36.69
CA ASP A 569 -16.38 13.53 -37.25
C ASP A 569 -16.15 14.85 -36.51
N ASN A 570 -15.89 14.79 -35.19
CA ASN A 570 -15.65 15.95 -34.35
C ASN A 570 -14.22 15.91 -33.80
N PRO A 571 -13.36 16.86 -34.17
CA PRO A 571 -11.98 16.93 -33.65
C PRO A 571 -11.87 17.04 -32.13
N LEU A 572 -12.89 17.56 -31.44
CA LEU A 572 -12.93 17.62 -29.98
C LEU A 572 -13.02 16.23 -29.34
N ASP A 573 -13.52 15.24 -30.06
CA ASP A 573 -13.61 13.85 -29.56
C ASP A 573 -12.23 13.19 -29.41
N ALA A 574 -11.18 13.73 -30.04
CA ALA A 574 -9.79 13.31 -29.84
C ALA A 574 -9.15 13.91 -28.56
N SER A 575 -9.80 14.92 -27.96
CA SER A 575 -9.30 15.64 -26.79
C SER A 575 -9.90 15.13 -25.48
N ALA A 576 -9.44 15.63 -24.33
CA ALA A 576 -10.06 15.39 -23.03
C ALA A 576 -11.16 16.42 -22.68
N VAL A 577 -11.58 17.26 -23.61
CA VAL A 577 -12.72 18.16 -23.43
C VAL A 577 -14.01 17.35 -23.30
N HIS A 578 -14.75 17.58 -22.20
CA HIS A 578 -16.01 16.88 -22.00
C HIS A 578 -17.10 17.35 -22.98
N PRO A 579 -17.99 16.48 -23.50
CA PRO A 579 -19.05 16.89 -24.43
C PRO A 579 -19.97 18.00 -23.88
N GLU A 580 -20.18 18.06 -22.57
CA GLU A 580 -20.93 19.15 -21.93
C GLU A 580 -20.33 20.54 -22.15
N ALA A 581 -19.02 20.62 -22.38
CA ALA A 581 -18.30 21.87 -22.59
C ALA A 581 -18.16 22.26 -24.07
N TYR A 582 -18.64 21.44 -25.03
CA TYR A 582 -18.57 21.77 -26.46
C TYR A 582 -19.25 23.10 -26.82
N PRO A 583 -20.40 23.46 -26.21
CA PRO A 583 -21.00 24.80 -26.47
C PRO A 583 -20.06 25.95 -26.06
N VAL A 584 -19.26 25.80 -25.01
CA VAL A 584 -18.29 26.82 -24.58
C VAL A 584 -17.18 26.95 -25.62
N VAL A 585 -16.66 25.81 -26.13
CA VAL A 585 -15.66 25.82 -27.22
C VAL A 585 -16.24 26.45 -28.48
N GLN A 586 -17.51 26.16 -28.83
CA GLN A 586 -18.18 26.76 -29.98
C GLN A 586 -18.22 28.31 -29.84
N LYS A 587 -18.56 28.82 -28.66
CA LYS A 587 -18.53 30.26 -28.40
C LYS A 587 -17.14 30.87 -28.57
N MET A 588 -16.07 30.16 -28.17
CA MET A 588 -14.69 30.58 -28.40
C MET A 588 -14.36 30.66 -29.90
N LEU A 589 -14.81 29.66 -30.67
CA LEU A 589 -14.61 29.63 -32.12
C LEU A 589 -15.36 30.77 -32.85
N ASP A 590 -16.59 31.03 -32.42
CA ASP A 590 -17.41 32.11 -32.96
C ASP A 590 -16.80 33.48 -32.70
N ASP A 591 -16.25 33.72 -31.51
CA ASP A 591 -15.52 34.96 -31.15
C ASP A 591 -14.27 35.13 -32.00
N LEU A 592 -13.55 34.04 -32.29
CA LEU A 592 -12.37 34.06 -33.14
C LEU A 592 -12.70 34.10 -34.63
N LYS A 593 -13.95 33.76 -35.01
CA LYS A 593 -14.40 33.59 -36.43
C LYS A 593 -13.54 32.56 -37.17
N LEU A 594 -13.17 31.47 -36.49
CA LEU A 594 -12.31 30.40 -37.00
C LEU A 594 -13.00 29.03 -36.83
N GLY A 595 -12.63 28.12 -37.70
CA GLY A 595 -13.02 26.71 -37.56
C GLY A 595 -12.20 25.99 -36.48
N ILE A 596 -12.73 24.88 -35.97
CA ILE A 596 -12.03 24.09 -34.94
C ILE A 596 -10.64 23.63 -35.42
N SER A 597 -10.50 23.24 -36.68
CA SER A 597 -9.24 22.79 -37.29
C SER A 597 -8.18 23.89 -37.34
N ASP A 598 -8.61 25.16 -37.37
CA ASP A 598 -7.70 26.33 -37.41
C ASP A 598 -7.22 26.76 -36.02
N VAL A 599 -7.87 26.29 -34.97
CA VAL A 599 -7.59 26.63 -33.58
C VAL A 599 -6.82 25.51 -32.85
N VAL A 600 -7.16 24.27 -33.11
CA VAL A 600 -6.54 23.11 -32.49
C VAL A 600 -5.04 23.05 -32.83
N GLY A 601 -4.18 22.99 -31.79
CA GLY A 601 -2.73 23.01 -31.94
C GLY A 601 -2.09 24.39 -32.18
N GLN A 602 -2.89 25.46 -32.33
CA GLN A 602 -2.40 26.82 -32.65
C GLN A 602 -2.31 27.69 -31.41
N ARG A 603 -1.22 27.54 -30.65
CA ARG A 603 -0.96 28.31 -29.42
C ARG A 603 -1.12 29.82 -29.57
N SER A 604 -0.66 30.36 -30.68
CA SER A 604 -0.75 31.81 -30.99
C SER A 604 -2.16 32.33 -31.17
N VAL A 605 -3.09 31.47 -31.57
CA VAL A 605 -4.53 31.76 -31.68
C VAL A 605 -5.20 31.65 -30.33
N ILE A 606 -4.94 30.53 -29.62
CA ILE A 606 -5.53 30.23 -28.32
C ILE A 606 -5.12 31.27 -27.26
N SER A 607 -3.88 31.77 -27.30
CA SER A 607 -3.40 32.79 -26.35
C SER A 607 -4.10 34.16 -26.47
N ARG A 608 -4.91 34.38 -27.51
CA ARG A 608 -5.74 35.60 -27.67
C ARG A 608 -7.05 35.53 -26.88
N LEU A 609 -7.44 34.34 -26.45
CA LEU A 609 -8.66 34.11 -25.67
C LEU A 609 -8.43 34.50 -24.20
N ASP A 610 -9.29 35.36 -23.66
CA ASP A 610 -9.33 35.61 -22.22
C ASP A 610 -10.22 34.57 -21.55
N PRO A 611 -9.69 33.68 -20.70
CA PRO A 611 -10.46 32.62 -20.08
C PRO A 611 -11.66 33.12 -19.27
N SER A 612 -11.55 34.30 -18.67
CA SER A 612 -12.59 34.86 -17.80
C SER A 612 -13.90 35.18 -18.55
N ARG A 613 -13.85 35.40 -19.87
CA ARG A 613 -15.02 35.71 -20.71
C ARG A 613 -15.93 34.52 -20.99
N TYR A 614 -15.43 33.30 -20.75
CA TYR A 614 -16.12 32.04 -21.09
C TYR A 614 -16.59 31.29 -19.85
N THR A 615 -16.42 31.87 -18.67
CA THR A 615 -16.95 31.33 -17.41
C THR A 615 -18.45 31.55 -17.30
N ASP A 616 -19.15 30.56 -16.75
CA ASP A 616 -20.58 30.62 -16.43
C ASP A 616 -20.86 29.90 -15.08
N GLU A 617 -22.12 29.69 -14.73
CA GLU A 617 -22.54 29.01 -13.49
C GLU A 617 -22.04 27.54 -13.44
N LYS A 618 -21.84 26.91 -14.60
CA LYS A 618 -21.45 25.50 -14.72
C LYS A 618 -19.95 25.31 -14.91
N PHE A 619 -19.29 26.22 -15.65
CA PHE A 619 -17.88 26.14 -16.02
C PHE A 619 -17.12 27.36 -15.51
N GLY A 620 -16.31 27.15 -14.47
CA GLY A 620 -15.47 28.19 -13.92
C GLY A 620 -14.11 28.28 -14.60
N LEU A 621 -13.28 29.19 -14.08
CA LEU A 621 -11.95 29.44 -14.61
C LEU A 621 -11.04 28.19 -14.70
N PRO A 622 -11.02 27.25 -13.71
CA PRO A 622 -10.22 26.05 -13.82
C PRO A 622 -10.58 25.17 -15.03
N THR A 623 -11.87 24.95 -15.27
CA THR A 623 -12.34 24.17 -16.44
C THR A 623 -12.02 24.87 -17.75
N ILE A 624 -12.22 26.18 -17.83
CA ILE A 624 -11.88 26.94 -19.05
C ILE A 624 -10.38 26.87 -19.35
N GLN A 625 -9.52 26.97 -18.35
CA GLN A 625 -8.08 26.82 -18.50
C GLN A 625 -7.69 25.42 -18.99
N ASP A 626 -8.34 24.39 -18.48
CA ASP A 626 -8.10 23.01 -18.92
C ASP A 626 -8.54 22.81 -20.39
N ILE A 627 -9.70 23.38 -20.78
CA ILE A 627 -10.15 23.36 -22.18
C ILE A 627 -9.10 24.03 -23.09
N LEU A 628 -8.59 25.20 -22.73
CA LEU A 628 -7.59 25.90 -23.54
C LEU A 628 -6.29 25.09 -23.68
N LYS A 629 -5.83 24.43 -22.60
CA LYS A 629 -4.66 23.53 -22.64
C LYS A 629 -4.89 22.33 -23.56
N GLU A 630 -6.11 21.75 -23.52
CA GLU A 630 -6.48 20.63 -24.40
C GLU A 630 -6.58 21.08 -25.88
N LEU A 631 -7.03 22.29 -26.15
CA LEU A 631 -7.03 22.84 -27.50
C LEU A 631 -5.61 23.11 -28.02
N GLU A 632 -4.68 23.52 -27.15
CA GLU A 632 -3.27 23.68 -27.52
C GLU A 632 -2.59 22.35 -27.92
N LYS A 633 -2.90 21.28 -27.20
CA LYS A 633 -2.31 19.94 -27.39
C LYS A 633 -3.37 18.86 -27.15
N PRO A 634 -4.27 18.65 -28.13
CA PRO A 634 -5.38 17.70 -27.94
C PRO A 634 -4.87 16.28 -27.71
N GLY A 635 -5.47 15.64 -26.73
CA GLY A 635 -5.19 14.25 -26.45
C GLY A 635 -3.75 13.95 -26.04
N ARG A 636 -3.03 14.91 -25.47
CA ARG A 636 -1.66 14.69 -25.01
C ARG A 636 -1.60 13.54 -24.03
N ASP A 637 -0.74 12.58 -24.30
CA ASP A 637 -0.40 11.53 -23.37
C ASP A 637 0.41 12.15 -22.20
N PRO A 638 -0.01 12.00 -20.93
CA PRO A 638 0.73 12.54 -19.78
C PRO A 638 1.98 11.73 -19.46
N ARG A 639 2.14 10.54 -20.07
CA ARG A 639 3.29 9.65 -19.84
C ARG A 639 4.57 10.24 -20.44
N PRO A 640 5.77 9.89 -19.87
CA PRO A 640 7.04 10.36 -20.39
C PRO A 640 7.35 9.80 -21.79
N GLU A 641 8.33 10.39 -22.45
CA GLU A 641 8.83 9.88 -23.74
C GLU A 641 9.66 8.61 -23.52
N PHE A 642 9.50 7.65 -24.43
CA PHE A 642 10.22 6.37 -24.38
C PHE A 642 11.73 6.56 -24.56
N ARG A 643 12.52 6.02 -23.62
CA ARG A 643 13.98 5.97 -23.63
C ARG A 643 14.47 4.60 -23.18
N THR A 644 15.59 4.14 -23.70
CA THR A 644 16.22 2.88 -23.34
C THR A 644 17.51 3.11 -22.55
N ALA A 645 17.75 2.27 -21.52
CA ALA A 645 19.01 2.27 -20.79
C ALA A 645 20.11 1.57 -21.60
N ALA A 646 21.32 2.09 -21.54
CA ALA A 646 22.50 1.47 -22.11
C ALA A 646 23.29 0.74 -21.01
N PHE A 647 23.10 -0.59 -20.87
CA PHE A 647 23.89 -1.38 -19.94
C PHE A 647 25.34 -1.49 -20.42
N LYS A 648 26.29 -1.48 -19.46
CA LYS A 648 27.71 -1.52 -19.77
C LYS A 648 28.12 -2.93 -20.21
N GLU A 649 28.72 -3.06 -21.39
CA GLU A 649 29.25 -4.32 -21.90
C GLU A 649 30.35 -4.88 -20.99
N GLY A 650 30.34 -6.21 -20.77
CA GLY A 650 31.33 -6.92 -19.95
C GLY A 650 31.10 -6.85 -18.44
N VAL A 651 29.92 -6.40 -17.99
CA VAL A 651 29.49 -6.41 -16.59
C VAL A 651 28.20 -7.24 -16.50
N ASP A 652 28.37 -8.56 -16.45
CA ASP A 652 27.24 -9.51 -16.49
C ASP A 652 26.97 -10.17 -15.12
N LYS A 653 27.96 -10.20 -14.22
CA LYS A 653 27.91 -10.87 -12.92
C LYS A 653 28.35 -9.94 -11.80
N LEU A 654 27.97 -10.31 -10.57
CA LEU A 654 28.37 -9.58 -9.35
C LEU A 654 29.90 -9.48 -9.21
N GLU A 655 30.63 -10.51 -9.64
CA GLU A 655 32.09 -10.55 -9.60
C GLU A 655 32.75 -9.53 -10.55
N ASP A 656 32.04 -9.08 -11.58
CA ASP A 656 32.52 -8.09 -12.54
C ASP A 656 32.44 -6.66 -12.00
N LEU A 657 31.61 -6.46 -10.94
CA LEU A 657 31.42 -5.16 -10.32
C LEU A 657 32.63 -4.78 -9.45
N ARG A 658 33.05 -3.55 -9.56
CA ARG A 658 34.09 -2.95 -8.70
C ARG A 658 33.58 -1.67 -8.06
N PRO A 659 33.87 -1.44 -6.77
CA PRO A 659 33.59 -0.15 -6.14
C PRO A 659 34.15 1.01 -6.99
N GLY A 660 33.35 2.06 -7.14
CA GLY A 660 33.67 3.22 -7.96
C GLY A 660 33.20 3.15 -9.43
N MET A 661 32.77 1.98 -9.93
CA MET A 661 32.19 1.90 -11.27
C MET A 661 30.91 2.73 -11.37
N THR A 662 30.81 3.50 -12.44
CA THR A 662 29.60 4.22 -12.82
C THR A 662 28.87 3.46 -13.92
N LEU A 663 27.58 3.20 -13.71
CA LEU A 663 26.71 2.40 -14.58
C LEU A 663 25.39 3.11 -14.80
N GLU A 664 24.74 2.84 -15.92
CA GLU A 664 23.31 3.12 -16.08
C GLU A 664 22.51 1.91 -15.60
N GLY A 665 21.36 2.17 -14.99
CA GLY A 665 20.46 1.12 -14.54
C GLY A 665 19.02 1.57 -14.64
N VAL A 666 18.11 0.61 -14.51
CA VAL A 666 16.67 0.83 -14.50
C VAL A 666 16.15 0.60 -13.08
N VAL A 667 15.37 1.53 -12.55
CA VAL A 667 14.72 1.38 -11.26
C VAL A 667 13.65 0.31 -11.37
N THR A 668 13.82 -0.79 -10.64
CA THR A 668 12.88 -1.93 -10.64
C THR A 668 11.81 -1.82 -9.57
N ASN A 669 12.14 -1.19 -8.44
CA ASN A 669 11.21 -1.02 -7.32
C ASN A 669 11.67 0.14 -6.43
N VAL A 670 10.72 0.88 -5.86
CA VAL A 670 10.97 1.95 -4.91
C VAL A 670 10.33 1.59 -3.56
N ALA A 671 11.10 1.76 -2.50
CA ALA A 671 10.68 1.51 -1.12
C ALA A 671 11.03 2.72 -0.24
N ASN A 672 10.42 2.84 0.93
CA ASN A 672 10.63 3.99 1.83
C ASN A 672 12.09 4.21 2.24
N PHE A 673 12.90 3.16 2.23
CA PHE A 673 14.33 3.22 2.58
C PHE A 673 15.26 3.38 1.38
N GLY A 674 14.75 3.40 0.15
CA GLY A 674 15.54 3.59 -1.08
C GLY A 674 14.98 2.91 -2.31
N ALA A 675 15.76 2.91 -3.39
CA ALA A 675 15.38 2.35 -4.69
C ALA A 675 16.23 1.13 -5.05
N PHE A 676 15.59 0.11 -5.63
CA PHE A 676 16.26 -1.02 -6.24
C PHE A 676 16.51 -0.72 -7.72
N VAL A 677 17.73 -0.94 -8.18
CA VAL A 677 18.16 -0.60 -9.53
C VAL A 677 18.81 -1.82 -10.18
N ASP A 678 18.25 -2.24 -11.31
CA ASP A 678 18.88 -3.21 -12.20
C ASP A 678 20.01 -2.52 -12.98
N ILE A 679 21.25 -2.91 -12.70
CA ILE A 679 22.47 -2.35 -13.30
C ILE A 679 23.12 -3.27 -14.32
N GLY A 680 22.40 -4.29 -14.75
CA GLY A 680 22.92 -5.22 -15.73
C GLY A 680 23.55 -6.52 -15.17
N VAL A 681 23.47 -6.77 -13.86
CA VAL A 681 23.88 -8.03 -13.22
C VAL A 681 22.66 -8.80 -12.73
N HIS A 682 22.83 -10.09 -12.36
CA HIS A 682 21.70 -10.95 -11.94
C HIS A 682 21.03 -10.54 -10.60
N GLN A 683 21.48 -9.47 -9.99
CA GLN A 683 20.99 -8.97 -8.70
C GLN A 683 20.81 -7.46 -8.75
N ASP A 684 19.63 -6.98 -8.35
CA ASP A 684 19.38 -5.54 -8.21
C ASP A 684 20.28 -4.95 -7.12
N GLY A 685 20.87 -3.80 -7.40
CA GLY A 685 21.57 -2.99 -6.40
C GLY A 685 20.61 -2.10 -5.64
N LEU A 686 20.94 -1.77 -4.39
CA LEU A 686 20.15 -0.85 -3.57
C LEU A 686 20.83 0.52 -3.50
N VAL A 687 20.09 1.56 -3.90
CA VAL A 687 20.41 2.96 -3.59
C VAL A 687 19.62 3.33 -2.33
N HIS A 688 20.29 3.46 -1.20
CA HIS A 688 19.65 3.87 0.05
C HIS A 688 19.10 5.30 -0.08
N ILE A 689 18.01 5.64 0.65
CA ILE A 689 17.37 6.96 0.60
C ILE A 689 18.36 8.12 0.77
N SER A 690 19.36 7.98 1.65
CA SER A 690 20.42 8.98 1.85
C SER A 690 21.41 9.09 0.69
N ALA A 691 21.34 8.18 -0.29
CA ALA A 691 22.24 8.12 -1.46
C ALA A 691 21.53 8.47 -2.78
N LEU A 692 20.23 8.79 -2.72
CA LEU A 692 19.43 9.15 -3.89
C LEU A 692 19.73 10.56 -4.40
N SER A 693 19.99 11.51 -3.49
CA SER A 693 20.23 12.92 -3.83
C SER A 693 21.15 13.59 -2.81
N ASP A 694 21.77 14.70 -3.21
CA ASP A 694 22.55 15.56 -2.32
C ASP A 694 21.67 16.36 -1.35
N ARG A 695 20.36 16.45 -1.63
CA ARG A 695 19.36 17.06 -0.74
C ARG A 695 18.75 15.99 0.17
N PHE A 696 18.26 16.42 1.32
CA PHE A 696 17.48 15.53 2.18
C PHE A 696 16.21 15.07 1.45
N VAL A 697 16.03 13.77 1.33
CA VAL A 697 14.89 13.12 0.68
C VAL A 697 14.03 12.49 1.76
N LYS A 698 12.75 12.87 1.82
CA LYS A 698 11.80 12.29 2.76
C LYS A 698 11.10 11.05 2.17
N ASP A 699 10.74 11.13 0.90
CA ASP A 699 10.13 10.02 0.15
C ASP A 699 10.96 9.75 -1.12
N PRO A 700 11.51 8.54 -1.31
CA PRO A 700 12.26 8.16 -2.51
C PRO A 700 11.52 8.42 -3.83
N HIS A 701 10.18 8.33 -3.85
CA HIS A 701 9.36 8.59 -5.05
C HIS A 701 9.39 10.05 -5.52
N GLU A 702 9.88 10.99 -4.69
CA GLU A 702 10.12 12.38 -5.11
C GLU A 702 11.32 12.50 -6.04
N VAL A 703 12.23 11.52 -6.03
CA VAL A 703 13.50 11.54 -6.75
C VAL A 703 13.51 10.55 -7.91
N VAL A 704 12.99 9.35 -7.71
CA VAL A 704 13.00 8.26 -8.71
C VAL A 704 11.67 7.50 -8.71
N LYS A 705 11.32 6.96 -9.87
CA LYS A 705 10.14 6.14 -10.10
C LYS A 705 10.53 4.77 -10.67
N THR A 706 9.69 3.79 -10.48
CA THR A 706 9.86 2.48 -11.12
C THR A 706 9.86 2.62 -12.64
N GLY A 707 10.88 2.08 -13.31
CA GLY A 707 11.09 2.23 -14.75
C GLY A 707 12.03 3.37 -15.16
N ASP A 708 12.42 4.26 -14.24
CA ASP A 708 13.37 5.34 -14.56
C ASP A 708 14.75 4.79 -14.90
N VAL A 709 15.37 5.36 -15.91
CA VAL A 709 16.79 5.13 -16.25
C VAL A 709 17.63 6.09 -15.42
N VAL A 710 18.47 5.54 -14.55
CA VAL A 710 19.29 6.32 -13.61
C VAL A 710 20.76 5.99 -13.74
N LYS A 711 21.60 7.00 -13.46
CA LYS A 711 23.04 6.83 -13.40
C LYS A 711 23.44 6.58 -11.94
N VAL A 712 24.13 5.46 -11.71
CA VAL A 712 24.53 5.02 -10.36
C VAL A 712 26.01 4.70 -10.30
N LYS A 713 26.60 4.86 -9.09
CA LYS A 713 27.97 4.44 -8.78
C LYS A 713 27.93 3.31 -7.76
N VAL A 714 28.75 2.27 -8.00
CA VAL A 714 28.91 1.14 -7.09
C VAL A 714 29.70 1.58 -5.86
N LEU A 715 29.15 1.43 -4.67
CA LEU A 715 29.82 1.72 -3.39
C LEU A 715 30.45 0.48 -2.81
N GLU A 716 29.70 -0.62 -2.76
CA GLU A 716 30.13 -1.87 -2.14
C GLU A 716 29.50 -3.06 -2.86
N VAL A 717 30.25 -4.17 -2.95
CA VAL A 717 29.78 -5.45 -3.50
C VAL A 717 30.07 -6.56 -2.51
N ASP A 718 29.02 -7.18 -1.96
CA ASP A 718 29.13 -8.39 -1.13
C ASP A 718 28.67 -9.62 -1.92
N VAL A 719 29.63 -10.28 -2.55
CA VAL A 719 29.38 -11.47 -3.37
C VAL A 719 28.81 -12.64 -2.53
N ARG A 720 29.23 -12.77 -1.26
CA ARG A 720 28.76 -13.86 -0.38
C ARG A 720 27.28 -13.69 0.00
N ARG A 721 26.87 -12.45 0.25
CA ARG A 721 25.48 -12.10 0.59
C ARG A 721 24.66 -11.73 -0.63
N GLN A 722 25.26 -11.72 -1.82
CA GLN A 722 24.64 -11.27 -3.07
C GLN A 722 24.01 -9.87 -2.93
N ARG A 723 24.82 -8.89 -2.48
CA ARG A 723 24.37 -7.51 -2.25
C ARG A 723 25.25 -6.51 -2.98
N VAL A 724 24.61 -5.49 -3.53
CA VAL A 724 25.28 -4.35 -4.16
C VAL A 724 24.71 -3.08 -3.55
N ALA A 725 25.57 -2.26 -2.95
CA ALA A 725 25.22 -0.93 -2.51
C ALA A 725 25.59 0.09 -3.59
N LEU A 726 24.62 0.92 -3.95
CA LEU A 726 24.73 1.93 -5.01
C LEU A 726 24.49 3.34 -4.47
N THR A 727 24.96 4.34 -5.21
CA THR A 727 24.64 5.76 -4.97
C THR A 727 24.32 6.46 -6.29
N MET A 728 23.39 7.38 -6.27
CA MET A 728 23.14 8.33 -7.36
C MET A 728 23.97 9.62 -7.21
N ARG A 729 24.59 9.82 -6.05
CA ARG A 729 25.51 10.94 -5.80
C ARG A 729 26.88 10.58 -6.33
N MET A 730 27.27 11.19 -7.43
CA MET A 730 28.55 10.89 -8.09
C MET A 730 29.76 11.34 -7.28
N SER A 731 29.60 12.18 -6.27
CA SER A 731 30.63 12.64 -5.33
C SER A 731 30.96 11.62 -4.23
N ASP A 732 30.11 10.63 -3.98
CA ASP A 732 30.35 9.60 -2.96
C ASP A 732 31.59 8.76 -3.31
N GLU A 733 32.45 8.51 -2.34
CA GLU A 733 33.62 7.65 -2.49
C GLU A 733 33.34 6.23 -1.97
N PRO A 734 33.81 5.20 -2.68
CA PRO A 734 33.70 3.80 -2.21
C PRO A 734 34.49 3.60 -0.90
N GLY A 735 33.89 2.89 0.08
CA GLY A 735 34.57 2.54 1.33
C GLY A 735 34.56 3.61 2.41
N ALA A 736 33.91 4.76 2.22
CA ALA A 736 33.70 5.73 3.29
C ALA A 736 32.70 5.16 4.33
N GLU A 737 33.15 4.88 5.54
CA GLU A 737 32.28 4.47 6.66
C GLU A 737 31.23 5.57 6.90
N ARG A 738 29.97 5.28 6.64
CA ARG A 738 28.85 6.16 7.00
C ARG A 738 28.57 5.98 8.49
N GLY A 739 29.03 6.93 9.30
CA GLY A 739 28.66 7.02 10.72
C GLY A 739 27.14 7.07 10.87
N ALA A 740 26.59 6.19 11.69
CA ALA A 740 25.21 6.22 12.15
C ALA A 740 24.88 7.63 12.67
N GLY A 741 23.73 8.16 12.26
CA GLY A 741 23.27 9.53 12.41
C GLY A 741 23.57 10.18 13.75
N GLY A 742 24.29 11.30 13.68
CA GLY A 742 24.63 12.14 14.82
C GLY A 742 23.41 12.85 15.40
N ARG A 743 23.17 12.64 16.68
CA ARG A 743 22.42 13.56 17.53
C ARG A 743 23.24 14.85 17.72
N PRO A 744 22.64 16.03 17.71
CA PRO A 744 23.36 17.26 18.03
C PRO A 744 23.69 17.27 19.53
N ALA A 745 24.98 17.26 19.83
CA ALA A 745 25.50 17.46 21.19
C ALA A 745 25.42 18.94 21.55
N GLY A 746 24.63 19.26 22.55
CA GLY A 746 24.72 20.51 23.30
C GLY A 746 25.85 20.41 24.38
N GLY A 747 26.61 21.48 24.47
CA GLY A 747 27.93 21.56 24.97
C GLY A 747 28.20 21.51 26.49
N ASN A 748 29.48 21.50 26.71
CA ASN A 748 30.31 22.06 27.80
C ASN A 748 30.88 21.13 28.88
N ALA A 749 32.18 21.07 28.85
CA ALA A 749 33.17 21.45 29.87
C ALA A 749 34.16 20.36 30.33
N ARG A 750 35.41 20.64 29.94
CA ARG A 750 36.73 20.48 30.62
C ARG A 750 37.05 19.30 31.57
N GLY A 751 37.95 18.47 31.13
CA GLY A 751 39.31 18.05 31.55
C GLY A 751 39.45 17.30 32.88
N PRO A 752 40.63 16.70 33.23
CA PRO A 752 41.80 16.33 32.44
C PRO A 752 42.30 14.86 32.63
N ARG A 753 43.27 14.50 31.79
CA ARG A 753 44.11 13.30 31.70
C ARG A 753 44.44 12.53 32.97
N ARG A 754 44.48 11.17 32.84
CA ARG A 754 45.59 10.35 33.35
C ARG A 754 45.70 9.02 32.63
N ASP A 755 46.95 8.68 32.28
CA ASP A 755 47.47 7.46 31.69
C ASP A 755 47.23 6.20 32.54
N GLY A 756 47.15 5.05 31.87
CA GLY A 756 47.25 3.76 32.53
C GLY A 756 47.04 2.59 31.54
N SER A 757 48.14 2.16 30.93
CA SER A 757 48.25 0.93 30.12
C SER A 757 47.81 -0.32 30.88
N ARG A 758 47.09 -1.23 30.20
CA ARG A 758 47.41 -2.68 30.19
C ARG A 758 46.54 -3.47 29.20
N SER A 759 47.23 -4.29 28.45
CA SER A 759 46.91 -5.36 27.51
C SER A 759 45.79 -6.31 27.93
N GLY A 760 45.02 -6.77 26.92
CA GLY A 760 44.40 -8.08 27.05
C GLY A 760 43.19 -8.31 26.18
N SER A 761 43.38 -9.10 25.11
CA SER A 761 42.43 -9.96 24.35
C SER A 761 41.25 -9.31 23.63
N SER A 762 41.40 -9.30 22.34
CA SER A 762 40.37 -9.11 21.32
C SER A 762 39.22 -10.15 21.45
N ARG A 763 38.06 -9.70 21.88
CA ARG A 763 36.79 -10.28 21.48
C ARG A 763 36.18 -9.34 20.46
N GLN A 764 36.13 -9.77 19.21
CA GLN A 764 35.35 -9.13 18.16
C GLN A 764 33.89 -9.08 18.60
N ALA A 765 33.42 -7.90 18.88
CA ALA A 765 31.99 -7.64 18.97
C ALA A 765 31.44 -7.67 17.55
N GLU A 766 30.59 -8.63 17.25
CA GLU A 766 29.79 -8.65 16.04
C GLU A 766 28.87 -7.42 16.03
N GLN A 767 29.03 -6.59 15.01
CA GLN A 767 28.20 -5.42 14.77
C GLN A 767 26.76 -5.84 14.40
N PRO A 768 25.74 -5.11 14.83
CA PRO A 768 24.35 -5.41 14.49
C PRO A 768 24.13 -5.27 12.97
N GLN A 769 23.58 -6.31 12.37
CA GLN A 769 23.29 -6.36 10.94
C GLN A 769 22.14 -5.41 10.61
N SER A 770 22.34 -4.52 9.65
CA SER A 770 21.45 -3.44 9.25
C SER A 770 20.19 -3.92 8.51
N ALA A 771 19.17 -3.04 8.43
CA ALA A 771 17.93 -3.19 7.65
C ALA A 771 18.15 -3.63 6.18
N LEU A 772 19.38 -3.42 5.66
CA LEU A 772 19.84 -3.89 4.35
C LEU A 772 19.76 -5.42 4.21
N ALA A 773 20.02 -6.17 5.30
CA ALA A 773 20.00 -7.64 5.29
C ALA A 773 18.63 -8.23 4.92
N MET A 774 17.57 -7.55 5.31
CA MET A 774 16.20 -8.03 5.10
C MET A 774 15.62 -7.66 3.75
N ALA A 775 15.95 -6.47 3.24
CA ALA A 775 15.53 -6.04 1.90
C ALA A 775 16.05 -7.01 0.83
N PHE A 776 17.28 -7.52 0.99
CA PHE A 776 17.87 -8.50 0.07
C PHE A 776 17.34 -9.93 0.27
N ALA A 777 16.91 -10.30 1.47
CA ALA A 777 16.30 -11.61 1.71
C ALA A 777 14.92 -11.76 1.02
N SER A 778 14.16 -10.67 0.89
CA SER A 778 12.86 -10.68 0.22
C SER A 778 12.97 -10.72 -1.32
N ALA A 779 14.05 -10.16 -1.90
CA ALA A 779 14.32 -10.25 -3.33
C ALA A 779 14.67 -11.68 -3.78
N ARG A 780 15.26 -12.48 -2.89
CA ARG A 780 15.70 -13.85 -3.18
C ARG A 780 14.57 -14.87 -3.33
N ASN A 781 13.40 -14.61 -2.78
CA ASN A 781 12.24 -15.52 -2.86
C ASN A 781 11.41 -15.37 -4.16
N LYS A 782 11.80 -14.48 -5.08
CA LYS A 782 11.16 -14.34 -6.40
C LYS A 782 11.71 -15.30 -7.46
N GLY A 783 12.64 -16.17 -7.12
CA GLY A 783 13.34 -17.08 -8.04
C GLY A 783 13.16 -18.58 -7.75
N ARG A 784 12.09 -18.98 -7.05
CA ARG A 784 11.74 -20.41 -6.91
C ARG A 784 10.26 -20.65 -7.17
#